data_1784a2c60b7f75e13b0499c7e77db2e3
#
_entry.id   1784a2c60b7f75e13b0499c7e77db2e3
#
_cell.length_a   1.000
_cell.length_b   1.000
_cell.length_c   1.000
_cell.angle_alpha   90.00
_cell.angle_beta   90.00
_cell.angle_gamma   90.00
#
_symmetry.space_group_name_H-M   'P 1'
#
loop_
_entity.id
_entity.type
_entity.pdbx_description
1 polymer ?
#
loop_
_entity_poly.entity_id
_entity_poly.type
_entity_poly.pdbx_seq_one_letter_code
_entity_poly.pdbx_strand_id
1 'polypeptide(L)'
;MIHLNRSRSRLLLGCGSAALALALAIAPQQAEAQAINANGTVVFGSAEINTITTNVDQIDVFTDTVVIDWVPTEDGGGNALDFLPTGNTAIFQSTTTADFAVLNRILPSTNGNVAVINGSVISQFQNVSGPTVPGGFIAFYSPTGLLIGSTATFDVGALMLTTLNTTDTSFQNFAEFGGNLALTGAPGSTARIQINPGAQILATPENSFFAVVAADVQMLGSARINGSHAYVAGEVVNLSFSNGLFDISVPVGTAATGQVMTLDGNVGGPSSNGLGDNHMIYALARASQDPISMLFTQNLGFDPAQSAGIVNGEIILSANHNVFGRTVDGGSISDGIDAVFGANSATSDVQADILIQNFTATSSLLAISSHNTDLTAGVLGSSVSGNLLLVGRARASMGSSFGTSLTVSGDVLVSAQDYGVVSSSLQNLDVINAAAGNASIFAGTVSGSSIDIGGNVLVAADAFAGADDLNRIAGSALAGQASIVSSRGDIAISGNATVSARGIGTSLPNIQSGATVRGGLALFAADTAGTILLDGNLNLSTDAFGSLGSLFSPSSVSNAYGGQSRLSVQSGGGSIAIGGDAFASASAVGGSSNNAGAGSIGDAGQAIANINDAGLINITGGLQLEADGTGGANAGGTGGVGLGGRASSALFTGGTINVGLGFNAEADGLGGTGQTGGAGFGGIAGAIATIGDITIGGSAFASAAGLGGGAFFGFGGNGGLGRGGNAFLQANGTLAQTATLTVGGDATASARGVGGDGGQSDGQAIVGGRGGDGYGGEFTLPNQADPAFNSGVFI
;
A
#
# COMPACT_ATOMS: atom_id res chain seq x y z
N MET A 1 -51.41 -73.00 71.62
CA MET A 1 -50.93 -73.16 70.23
C MET A 1 -51.68 -72.17 69.33
N ILE A 2 -51.28 -71.02 69.15
CA ILE A 2 -51.63 -70.08 68.05
C ILE A 2 -51.16 -68.69 68.49
N HIS A 3 -49.93 -68.32 68.17
CA HIS A 3 -49.49 -66.96 68.34
C HIS A 3 -48.09 -66.63 67.61
N LEU A 4 -47.91 -67.11 66.44
CA LEU A 4 -46.60 -66.90 65.76
C LEU A 4 -46.73 -66.47 64.27
N ASN A 5 -47.85 -65.97 63.79
CA ASN A 5 -48.00 -65.67 62.38
C ASN A 5 -48.52 -64.28 62.05
N ARG A 6 -48.64 -63.32 63.03
CA ARG A 6 -49.06 -61.92 62.77
C ARG A 6 -47.97 -60.88 62.75
N SER A 7 -46.77 -61.21 63.15
CA SER A 7 -45.67 -60.26 63.22
C SER A 7 -44.77 -60.29 61.96
N ARG A 8 -44.82 -61.34 61.14
CA ARG A 8 -44.01 -61.44 59.91
C ARG A 8 -44.60 -60.74 58.71
N SER A 9 -45.92 -60.58 58.62
CA SER A 9 -46.55 -59.85 57.48
C SER A 9 -46.51 -58.36 57.56
N ARG A 10 -46.38 -57.76 58.76
CA ARG A 10 -46.20 -56.29 58.91
C ARG A 10 -44.79 -55.81 58.62
N LEU A 11 -43.77 -56.65 58.78
CA LEU A 11 -42.40 -56.31 58.46
C LEU A 11 -42.09 -56.38 56.94
N LEU A 12 -42.80 -57.27 56.22
CA LEU A 12 -42.66 -57.31 54.75
C LEU A 12 -43.34 -56.13 54.04
N LEU A 13 -44.45 -55.58 54.58
CA LEU A 13 -45.12 -54.39 53.99
C LEU A 13 -44.29 -53.09 54.24
N GLY A 14 -43.63 -53.00 55.40
CA GLY A 14 -42.77 -51.85 55.69
C GLY A 14 -41.51 -51.84 54.90
N CYS A 15 -40.90 -52.97 54.58
CA CYS A 15 -39.72 -53.01 53.73
C CYS A 15 -40.05 -52.78 52.26
N GLY A 16 -41.24 -53.15 51.80
CA GLY A 16 -41.71 -52.94 50.41
C GLY A 16 -41.93 -51.44 50.12
N SER A 17 -42.55 -50.73 51.04
CA SER A 17 -42.83 -49.32 50.88
C SER A 17 -41.57 -48.44 51.03
N ALA A 18 -40.62 -48.83 51.88
CA ALA A 18 -39.32 -48.14 52.00
C ALA A 18 -38.44 -48.39 50.79
N ALA A 19 -38.44 -49.58 50.20
CA ALA A 19 -37.68 -49.86 48.99
C ALA A 19 -38.31 -49.17 47.76
N LEU A 20 -39.63 -49.01 47.71
CA LEU A 20 -40.28 -48.27 46.60
C LEU A 20 -40.10 -46.77 46.74
N ALA A 21 -40.10 -46.22 47.98
CA ALA A 21 -39.79 -44.79 48.19
C ALA A 21 -38.30 -44.47 47.91
N LEU A 22 -37.37 -45.39 48.21
CA LEU A 22 -35.93 -45.20 47.91
C LEU A 22 -35.65 -45.39 46.39
N ALA A 23 -36.36 -46.26 45.67
CA ALA A 23 -36.27 -46.39 44.25
C ALA A 23 -36.86 -45.24 43.47
N LEU A 24 -37.86 -44.50 44.01
CA LEU A 24 -38.37 -43.30 43.41
C LEU A 24 -37.42 -42.07 43.69
N ALA A 25 -36.64 -42.11 44.78
CA ALA A 25 -35.65 -41.05 45.08
C ALA A 25 -34.32 -41.22 44.34
N ILE A 26 -34.10 -42.34 43.63
CA ILE A 26 -32.95 -42.60 42.78
C ILE A 26 -33.42 -42.77 41.33
N ALA A 27 -34.52 -42.12 40.91
CA ALA A 27 -34.73 -41.93 39.50
C ALA A 27 -33.58 -41.02 39.00
N PRO A 28 -32.79 -41.44 38.02
CA PRO A 28 -31.81 -40.51 37.48
C PRO A 28 -32.60 -39.28 37.07
N GLN A 29 -32.27 -38.14 37.66
CA GLN A 29 -32.67 -36.87 37.01
C GLN A 29 -32.22 -37.07 35.58
N GLN A 30 -33.14 -37.12 34.63
CA GLN A 30 -32.78 -36.95 33.22
C GLN A 30 -32.02 -35.65 33.20
N ALA A 31 -30.76 -35.69 32.90
CA ALA A 31 -30.03 -34.51 32.58
C ALA A 31 -30.85 -33.89 31.45
N GLU A 32 -31.47 -32.73 31.72
CA GLU A 32 -32.13 -31.96 30.68
C GLU A 32 -31.05 -31.71 29.61
N ALA A 33 -31.35 -32.00 28.36
CA ALA A 33 -30.39 -31.79 27.27
C ALA A 33 -30.15 -30.28 27.22
N GLN A 34 -28.92 -29.89 27.48
CA GLN A 34 -28.48 -28.50 27.37
C GLN A 34 -28.35 -28.13 25.90
N ALA A 35 -28.62 -26.84 25.59
CA ALA A 35 -28.41 -26.32 24.24
C ALA A 35 -26.92 -26.26 23.87
N ILE A 36 -26.08 -25.94 24.87
CA ILE A 36 -24.60 -25.96 24.76
C ILE A 36 -24.07 -27.31 25.20
N ASN A 37 -23.32 -28.00 24.31
CA ASN A 37 -22.72 -29.31 24.61
C ASN A 37 -21.45 -29.19 25.49
N ALA A 38 -21.55 -28.45 26.59
CA ALA A 38 -20.46 -28.27 27.53
C ALA A 38 -20.99 -27.92 28.93
N ASN A 39 -20.23 -28.25 29.97
CA ASN A 39 -20.52 -27.85 31.33
C ASN A 39 -19.83 -26.49 31.60
N GLY A 40 -20.62 -25.45 31.80
CA GLY A 40 -20.14 -24.10 32.11
C GLY A 40 -19.87 -23.91 33.60
N THR A 41 -18.74 -23.26 33.92
CA THR A 41 -18.40 -22.83 35.28
C THR A 41 -18.00 -21.38 35.27
N VAL A 42 -18.70 -20.52 35.99
CA VAL A 42 -18.34 -19.10 36.14
C VAL A 42 -17.11 -19.02 37.04
N VAL A 43 -16.00 -18.51 36.48
CA VAL A 43 -14.70 -18.39 37.16
C VAL A 43 -14.34 -16.97 37.54
N PHE A 44 -14.98 -15.97 36.90
CA PHE A 44 -14.83 -14.56 37.22
C PHE A 44 -16.18 -13.86 37.05
N GLY A 45 -16.49 -12.89 37.90
CA GLY A 45 -17.76 -12.20 37.90
C GLY A 45 -18.91 -13.04 38.49
N SER A 46 -20.15 -12.73 38.09
CA SER A 46 -21.34 -13.43 38.57
C SER A 46 -22.35 -13.60 37.42
N ALA A 47 -22.71 -14.83 37.16
CA ALA A 47 -23.76 -15.20 36.20
C ALA A 47 -24.42 -16.53 36.62
N GLU A 48 -25.61 -16.78 36.08
CA GLU A 48 -26.35 -18.02 36.24
C GLU A 48 -26.62 -18.63 34.86
N ILE A 49 -26.36 -19.94 34.73
CA ILE A 49 -26.58 -20.69 33.47
C ILE A 49 -27.84 -21.52 33.65
N ASN A 50 -28.88 -21.22 32.87
CA ASN A 50 -30.21 -21.80 32.96
C ASN A 50 -30.61 -22.45 31.65
N THR A 51 -31.01 -23.73 31.66
CA THR A 51 -31.65 -24.36 30.50
C THR A 51 -33.14 -24.00 30.50
N ILE A 52 -33.55 -23.16 29.55
CA ILE A 52 -34.96 -22.69 29.42
C ILE A 52 -35.82 -23.75 28.72
N THR A 53 -35.27 -24.35 27.67
CA THR A 53 -35.80 -25.51 26.96
C THR A 53 -34.68 -26.41 26.53
N THR A 54 -34.96 -27.59 25.99
CA THR A 54 -33.96 -28.53 25.49
C THR A 54 -33.01 -27.95 24.43
N ASN A 55 -33.41 -26.84 23.77
CA ASN A 55 -32.65 -26.20 22.71
C ASN A 55 -32.25 -24.76 23.05
N VAL A 56 -32.52 -24.27 24.26
CA VAL A 56 -32.23 -22.90 24.67
C VAL A 56 -31.59 -22.85 26.05
N ASP A 57 -30.34 -22.43 26.09
CA ASP A 57 -29.66 -22.07 27.33
C ASP A 57 -29.62 -20.55 27.46
N GLN A 58 -29.90 -20.03 28.64
CA GLN A 58 -29.86 -18.63 28.99
C GLN A 58 -28.82 -18.40 30.07
N ILE A 59 -27.91 -17.47 29.82
CA ILE A 59 -26.87 -17.02 30.74
C ILE A 59 -27.30 -15.63 31.28
N ASP A 60 -27.81 -15.63 32.51
CA ASP A 60 -28.19 -14.39 33.20
C ASP A 60 -26.96 -13.76 33.84
N VAL A 61 -26.60 -12.58 33.40
CA VAL A 61 -25.36 -11.85 33.78
C VAL A 61 -25.69 -10.80 34.82
N PHE A 62 -24.96 -10.81 35.95
CA PHE A 62 -25.21 -9.93 37.09
C PHE A 62 -24.09 -8.93 37.37
N THR A 63 -22.93 -9.06 36.71
CA THR A 63 -21.78 -8.13 36.81
C THR A 63 -21.35 -7.66 35.43
N ASP A 64 -20.68 -6.52 35.37
CA ASP A 64 -20.25 -5.91 34.10
C ASP A 64 -19.32 -6.82 33.29
N THR A 65 -18.51 -7.65 33.94
CA THR A 65 -17.62 -8.62 33.29
C THR A 65 -17.78 -10.01 33.90
N VAL A 66 -17.90 -11.02 33.04
CA VAL A 66 -18.01 -12.44 33.43
C VAL A 66 -17.05 -13.29 32.57
N VAL A 67 -16.42 -14.28 33.20
CA VAL A 67 -15.66 -15.33 32.49
C VAL A 67 -16.24 -16.69 32.84
N ILE A 68 -16.54 -17.49 31.80
CA ILE A 68 -17.10 -18.82 31.93
C ILE A 68 -16.15 -19.81 31.27
N ASP A 69 -15.73 -20.83 32.04
CA ASP A 69 -14.99 -21.98 31.52
C ASP A 69 -15.96 -23.07 31.12
N TRP A 70 -15.94 -23.47 29.85
CA TRP A 70 -16.77 -24.54 29.30
C TRP A 70 -15.95 -25.82 29.13
N VAL A 71 -16.30 -26.86 29.86
CA VAL A 71 -15.74 -28.21 29.70
C VAL A 71 -16.65 -28.97 28.73
N PRO A 72 -16.19 -29.31 27.52
CA PRO A 72 -16.98 -30.06 26.55
C PRO A 72 -17.48 -31.40 27.12
N THR A 73 -18.78 -31.69 26.90
CA THR A 73 -19.41 -32.95 27.34
C THR A 73 -19.35 -34.05 26.29
N GLU A 74 -19.23 -33.69 25.01
CA GLU A 74 -19.08 -34.61 23.90
C GLU A 74 -17.77 -34.35 23.16
N ASP A 75 -16.97 -35.40 23.07
CA ASP A 75 -15.85 -35.45 22.18
C ASP A 75 -16.37 -36.10 20.88
N GLY A 76 -16.99 -35.25 20.01
CA GLY A 76 -17.63 -35.76 18.79
C GLY A 76 -16.67 -36.70 18.07
N GLY A 77 -17.04 -37.91 17.84
CA GLY A 77 -16.19 -39.00 17.34
C GLY A 77 -15.50 -38.77 15.98
N GLY A 78 -15.19 -37.52 15.69
CA GLY A 78 -14.52 -37.00 14.53
C GLY A 78 -13.52 -35.86 14.89
N ASN A 79 -13.18 -34.98 13.94
CA ASN A 79 -12.21 -33.90 14.10
C ASN A 79 -12.83 -32.58 14.61
N ALA A 80 -14.08 -32.58 15.07
CA ALA A 80 -14.81 -31.37 15.47
C ALA A 80 -15.66 -31.64 16.70
N LEU A 81 -15.74 -30.67 17.60
CA LEU A 81 -16.60 -30.67 18.78
C LEU A 81 -17.80 -29.77 18.49
N ASP A 82 -19.02 -30.32 18.42
CA ASP A 82 -20.26 -29.56 18.20
C ASP A 82 -20.71 -28.84 19.49
N PHE A 83 -20.07 -27.70 19.76
CA PHE A 83 -20.27 -26.91 20.98
C PHE A 83 -21.68 -26.32 21.09
N LEU A 84 -22.18 -25.70 20.01
CA LEU A 84 -23.56 -25.21 19.91
C LEU A 84 -24.18 -25.74 18.61
N PRO A 85 -24.97 -26.84 18.69
CA PRO A 85 -25.55 -27.50 17.51
C PRO A 85 -26.55 -26.63 16.73
N THR A 86 -26.79 -26.98 15.47
CA THR A 86 -27.81 -26.37 14.63
C THR A 86 -29.20 -26.45 15.29
N GLY A 87 -29.90 -25.34 15.34
CA GLY A 87 -31.22 -25.20 15.94
C GLY A 87 -31.21 -24.94 17.44
N ASN A 88 -30.04 -24.96 18.08
CA ASN A 88 -29.89 -24.57 19.46
C ASN A 88 -29.56 -23.08 19.59
N THR A 89 -29.90 -22.51 20.75
CA THR A 89 -29.70 -21.07 21.01
C THR A 89 -29.04 -20.86 22.37
N ALA A 90 -28.02 -20.03 22.43
CA ALA A 90 -27.42 -19.49 23.63
C ALA A 90 -27.81 -18.03 23.78
N ILE A 91 -28.49 -17.65 24.86
CA ILE A 91 -28.90 -16.28 25.15
C ILE A 91 -28.07 -15.75 26.31
N PHE A 92 -27.33 -14.68 26.08
CA PHE A 92 -26.64 -13.92 27.11
C PHE A 92 -27.48 -12.69 27.45
N GLN A 93 -27.93 -12.58 28.69
CA GLN A 93 -28.86 -11.54 29.07
C GLN A 93 -28.41 -10.83 30.35
N SER A 94 -28.37 -9.50 30.32
CA SER A 94 -28.24 -8.70 31.54
C SER A 94 -29.61 -8.38 32.11
N THR A 95 -29.76 -8.53 33.41
CA THR A 95 -30.97 -8.14 34.16
C THR A 95 -30.91 -6.66 34.58
N THR A 96 -29.82 -5.99 34.31
CA THR A 96 -29.60 -4.55 34.55
C THR A 96 -29.56 -3.81 33.20
N THR A 97 -29.64 -2.49 33.24
CA THR A 97 -29.45 -1.66 32.02
C THR A 97 -27.98 -1.31 31.74
N ALA A 98 -27.06 -1.83 32.54
CA ALA A 98 -25.63 -1.64 32.36
C ALA A 98 -25.11 -2.54 31.24
N ASP A 99 -24.15 -2.06 30.47
CA ASP A 99 -23.43 -2.86 29.48
C ASP A 99 -22.69 -4.00 30.18
N PHE A 100 -22.52 -5.12 29.46
CA PHE A 100 -21.87 -6.30 30.05
C PHE A 100 -20.96 -6.99 29.02
N ALA A 101 -19.98 -7.75 29.53
CA ALA A 101 -19.08 -8.54 28.73
C ALA A 101 -18.96 -9.98 29.26
N VAL A 102 -18.99 -10.96 28.34
CA VAL A 102 -18.81 -12.37 28.70
C VAL A 102 -17.70 -12.99 27.86
N LEU A 103 -16.67 -13.50 28.52
CA LEU A 103 -15.64 -14.33 27.90
C LEU A 103 -15.99 -15.81 28.09
N ASN A 104 -16.33 -16.51 27.02
CA ASN A 104 -16.59 -17.95 26.98
C ASN A 104 -15.29 -18.66 26.60
N ARG A 105 -14.63 -19.31 27.55
CA ARG A 105 -13.44 -20.13 27.29
C ARG A 105 -13.83 -21.58 27.07
N ILE A 106 -13.79 -22.05 25.83
CA ILE A 106 -14.02 -23.44 25.46
C ILE A 106 -12.71 -24.19 25.67
N LEU A 107 -12.66 -24.97 26.74
CA LEU A 107 -11.47 -25.71 27.09
C LEU A 107 -11.20 -26.84 26.09
N PRO A 108 -9.92 -27.21 25.84
CA PRO A 108 -9.60 -28.27 24.89
C PRO A 108 -10.26 -29.60 25.29
N SER A 109 -10.87 -30.26 24.32
CA SER A 109 -11.26 -31.67 24.49
C SER A 109 -10.03 -32.56 24.58
N THR A 110 -10.21 -33.78 25.07
CA THR A 110 -9.11 -34.77 25.16
C THR A 110 -8.42 -35.07 23.84
N ASN A 111 -9.11 -34.91 22.73
CA ASN A 111 -8.58 -35.16 21.37
C ASN A 111 -8.12 -33.84 20.66
N GLY A 112 -8.23 -32.69 21.28
CA GLY A 112 -7.85 -31.44 20.70
C GLY A 112 -8.72 -31.00 19.50
N ASN A 113 -9.99 -31.36 19.50
CA ASN A 113 -10.92 -31.06 18.41
C ASN A 113 -11.25 -29.58 18.33
N VAL A 114 -11.47 -29.08 17.10
CA VAL A 114 -11.95 -27.71 16.82
C VAL A 114 -13.38 -27.55 17.36
N ALA A 115 -13.66 -26.47 18.07
CA ALA A 115 -15.00 -26.17 18.55
C ALA A 115 -15.87 -25.61 17.42
N VAL A 116 -17.09 -26.16 17.26
CA VAL A 116 -18.03 -25.78 16.21
C VAL A 116 -19.24 -25.08 16.82
N ILE A 117 -19.61 -23.94 16.23
CA ILE A 117 -20.83 -23.20 16.55
C ILE A 117 -21.71 -23.19 15.29
N ASN A 118 -22.81 -23.94 15.32
CA ASN A 118 -23.81 -24.00 14.25
C ASN A 118 -25.14 -23.34 14.64
N GLY A 119 -25.37 -23.13 15.93
CA GLY A 119 -26.61 -22.57 16.50
C GLY A 119 -26.62 -21.03 16.51
N SER A 120 -27.57 -20.51 17.27
CA SER A 120 -27.80 -19.06 17.43
C SER A 120 -27.19 -18.56 18.73
N VAL A 121 -26.48 -17.43 18.67
CA VAL A 121 -25.95 -16.71 19.83
C VAL A 121 -26.62 -15.34 19.88
N ILE A 122 -27.28 -15.02 20.97
CA ILE A 122 -28.00 -13.76 21.18
C ILE A 122 -27.45 -13.08 22.44
N SER A 123 -27.15 -11.78 22.36
CA SER A 123 -26.91 -11.00 23.59
C SER A 123 -27.81 -9.77 23.66
N GLN A 124 -28.37 -9.54 24.83
CA GLN A 124 -29.46 -8.56 24.99
C GLN A 124 -29.57 -8.00 26.39
N PHE A 125 -30.16 -6.81 26.51
CA PHE A 125 -30.62 -6.24 27.76
C PHE A 125 -32.09 -6.55 27.98
N GLN A 126 -32.43 -6.98 29.19
CA GLN A 126 -33.80 -7.13 29.58
C GLN A 126 -34.40 -5.76 29.94
N ASN A 127 -35.26 -5.26 29.10
CA ASN A 127 -35.97 -4.03 29.40
C ASN A 127 -37.16 -4.30 30.37
N VAL A 128 -37.16 -3.67 31.54
CA VAL A 128 -38.20 -3.85 32.59
C VAL A 128 -39.59 -3.46 32.11
N SER A 129 -39.73 -2.67 31.05
CA SER A 129 -41.00 -2.12 30.56
C SER A 129 -41.19 -2.20 29.03
N GLY A 130 -40.35 -2.94 28.32
CA GLY A 130 -40.35 -2.98 26.86
C GLY A 130 -39.73 -4.26 26.27
N PRO A 131 -39.58 -4.34 24.96
CA PRO A 131 -38.87 -5.44 24.32
C PRO A 131 -37.37 -5.45 24.72
N THR A 132 -36.76 -6.63 24.66
CA THR A 132 -35.28 -6.75 24.80
C THR A 132 -34.60 -5.97 23.69
N VAL A 133 -33.43 -5.44 24.00
CA VAL A 133 -32.60 -4.65 23.06
C VAL A 133 -31.25 -5.37 22.90
N PRO A 134 -30.76 -5.57 21.67
CA PRO A 134 -29.42 -6.14 21.45
C PRO A 134 -28.35 -5.32 22.20
N GLY A 135 -27.41 -6.00 22.85
CA GLY A 135 -26.32 -5.36 23.59
C GLY A 135 -25.47 -6.39 24.31
N GLY A 136 -24.38 -5.94 24.89
CA GLY A 136 -23.37 -6.78 25.55
C GLY A 136 -22.29 -7.28 24.58
N PHE A 137 -21.08 -7.38 25.10
CA PHE A 137 -19.91 -7.88 24.39
C PHE A 137 -19.72 -9.39 24.68
N ILE A 138 -19.76 -10.20 23.65
CA ILE A 138 -19.56 -11.66 23.75
C ILE A 138 -18.23 -12.05 23.11
N ALA A 139 -17.39 -12.74 23.86
CA ALA A 139 -16.14 -13.29 23.40
C ALA A 139 -16.13 -14.83 23.49
N PHE A 140 -15.61 -15.50 22.45
CA PHE A 140 -15.34 -16.94 22.46
C PHE A 140 -13.85 -17.19 22.26
N TYR A 141 -13.26 -17.96 23.18
CA TYR A 141 -11.89 -18.41 23.10
C TYR A 141 -11.85 -19.94 22.96
N SER A 142 -11.09 -20.45 21.98
CA SER A 142 -10.77 -21.88 21.87
C SER A 142 -9.35 -22.05 21.35
N PRO A 143 -8.43 -22.66 22.11
CA PRO A 143 -7.02 -22.78 21.68
C PRO A 143 -6.82 -23.74 20.53
N THR A 144 -7.79 -24.60 20.25
CA THR A 144 -7.76 -25.61 19.17
C THR A 144 -8.38 -25.12 17.88
N GLY A 145 -8.99 -23.95 17.87
CA GLY A 145 -9.68 -23.35 16.75
C GLY A 145 -11.19 -23.23 16.94
N LEU A 146 -11.80 -22.40 16.08
CA LEU A 146 -13.24 -22.18 16.03
C LEU A 146 -13.73 -22.36 14.59
N LEU A 147 -14.79 -23.16 14.42
CA LEU A 147 -15.52 -23.27 13.18
C LEU A 147 -16.94 -22.73 13.37
N ILE A 148 -17.23 -21.59 12.75
CA ILE A 148 -18.58 -21.02 12.69
C ILE A 148 -19.25 -21.60 11.46
N GLY A 149 -20.24 -22.46 11.70
CA GLY A 149 -20.91 -23.23 10.66
C GLY A 149 -21.87 -22.38 9.83
N SER A 150 -22.31 -22.91 8.71
CA SER A 150 -23.15 -22.20 7.75
C SER A 150 -24.56 -21.84 8.26
N THR A 151 -25.03 -22.45 9.34
CA THR A 151 -26.32 -22.16 9.96
C THR A 151 -26.21 -21.25 11.18
N ALA A 152 -24.97 -20.90 11.58
CA ALA A 152 -24.73 -20.06 12.75
C ALA A 152 -25.27 -18.64 12.55
N THR A 153 -25.90 -18.11 13.60
CA THR A 153 -26.34 -16.72 13.65
C THR A 153 -25.87 -16.07 14.94
N PHE A 154 -25.32 -14.87 14.84
CA PHE A 154 -24.96 -14.04 15.98
C PHE A 154 -25.79 -12.75 15.89
N ASP A 155 -26.51 -12.42 16.95
CA ASP A 155 -27.19 -11.14 17.15
C ASP A 155 -26.77 -10.60 18.51
N VAL A 156 -25.71 -9.78 18.50
CA VAL A 156 -24.97 -9.40 19.72
C VAL A 156 -24.66 -7.91 19.73
N GLY A 157 -24.29 -7.38 20.89
CA GLY A 157 -23.80 -6.00 21.00
C GLY A 157 -22.42 -5.80 20.40
N ALA A 158 -21.49 -6.71 20.70
CA ALA A 158 -20.17 -6.81 20.09
C ALA A 158 -19.71 -8.26 20.13
N LEU A 159 -18.79 -8.67 19.25
CA LEU A 159 -18.29 -10.06 19.17
C LEU A 159 -16.77 -10.09 19.07
N MET A 160 -16.14 -11.01 19.82
CA MET A 160 -14.77 -11.42 19.59
C MET A 160 -14.66 -12.93 19.49
N LEU A 161 -13.95 -13.40 18.47
CA LEU A 161 -13.57 -14.80 18.30
C LEU A 161 -12.07 -14.89 18.36
N THR A 162 -11.50 -15.74 19.25
CA THR A 162 -10.05 -15.82 19.39
C THR A 162 -9.54 -17.23 19.67
N THR A 163 -8.37 -17.57 19.13
CA THR A 163 -7.59 -18.76 19.52
C THR A 163 -6.47 -18.42 20.52
N LEU A 164 -6.33 -17.14 20.86
CA LEU A 164 -5.33 -16.62 21.78
C LEU A 164 -5.94 -16.38 23.16
N ASN A 165 -5.26 -16.81 24.20
CA ASN A 165 -5.71 -16.65 25.59
C ASN A 165 -5.45 -15.24 26.11
N THR A 166 -6.25 -14.83 27.08
CA THR A 166 -6.06 -13.60 27.85
C THR A 166 -6.32 -13.84 29.33
N THR A 167 -5.80 -12.96 30.19
CA THR A 167 -6.14 -12.98 31.63
C THR A 167 -7.50 -12.35 31.88
N ASP A 168 -8.19 -12.80 32.92
CA ASP A 168 -9.48 -12.24 33.31
C ASP A 168 -9.39 -10.70 33.53
N THR A 169 -8.31 -10.23 34.16
CA THR A 169 -8.07 -8.80 34.39
C THR A 169 -7.82 -8.03 33.09
N SER A 170 -7.11 -8.61 32.10
CA SER A 170 -6.89 -7.96 30.81
C SER A 170 -8.20 -7.87 30.03
N PHE A 171 -9.02 -8.92 30.07
CA PHE A 171 -10.33 -8.92 29.46
C PHE A 171 -11.27 -7.89 30.10
N GLN A 172 -11.33 -7.85 31.43
CA GLN A 172 -12.09 -6.86 32.16
C GLN A 172 -11.67 -5.42 31.82
N ASN A 173 -10.36 -5.15 31.81
CA ASN A 173 -9.83 -3.81 31.51
C ASN A 173 -10.20 -3.36 30.09
N PHE A 174 -10.17 -4.28 29.11
CA PHE A 174 -10.60 -3.99 27.75
C PHE A 174 -12.11 -3.72 27.69
N ALA A 175 -12.91 -4.59 28.31
CA ALA A 175 -14.36 -4.55 28.24
C ALA A 175 -14.95 -3.30 28.93
N GLU A 176 -14.43 -2.94 30.10
CA GLU A 176 -14.99 -1.86 30.93
C GLU A 176 -14.36 -0.49 30.64
N PHE A 177 -13.10 -0.44 30.20
CA PHE A 177 -12.33 0.81 30.08
C PHE A 177 -11.74 1.04 28.70
N GLY A 178 -11.94 0.13 27.72
CA GLY A 178 -11.29 0.21 26.39
C GLY A 178 -9.77 0.07 26.46
N GLY A 179 -9.24 -0.48 27.56
CA GLY A 179 -7.80 -0.65 27.78
C GLY A 179 -7.18 -1.69 26.86
N ASN A 180 -5.88 -1.90 27.02
CA ASN A 180 -5.16 -2.87 26.19
C ASN A 180 -5.55 -4.31 26.57
N LEU A 181 -6.04 -5.06 25.55
CA LEU A 181 -6.28 -6.50 25.62
C LEU A 181 -5.05 -7.24 25.09
N ALA A 182 -4.31 -7.86 26.01
CA ALA A 182 -3.17 -8.69 25.64
C ALA A 182 -3.65 -10.13 25.35
N LEU A 183 -3.48 -10.57 24.13
CA LEU A 183 -3.84 -11.91 23.65
C LEU A 183 -2.57 -12.69 23.32
N THR A 184 -2.44 -13.91 23.87
CA THR A 184 -1.25 -14.75 23.67
C THR A 184 -1.66 -16.17 23.30
N GLY A 185 -1.21 -16.65 22.15
CA GLY A 185 -1.37 -18.02 21.69
C GLY A 185 -0.29 -18.96 22.24
N ALA A 186 -0.50 -20.26 22.06
CA ALA A 186 0.58 -21.23 22.30
C ALA A 186 1.68 -21.01 21.25
N PRO A 187 2.97 -21.06 21.67
CA PRO A 187 4.07 -20.90 20.71
C PRO A 187 4.01 -21.92 19.57
N GLY A 188 4.09 -21.42 18.33
CA GLY A 188 3.99 -22.23 17.13
C GLY A 188 2.58 -22.72 16.78
N SER A 189 1.54 -22.14 17.40
CA SER A 189 0.16 -22.48 17.08
C SER A 189 -0.21 -22.10 15.66
N THR A 190 -0.91 -23.02 14.97
CA THR A 190 -1.54 -22.79 13.66
C THR A 190 -3.07 -22.85 13.75
N ALA A 191 -3.62 -22.68 14.96
CA ALA A 191 -5.06 -22.76 15.20
C ALA A 191 -5.82 -21.71 14.38
N ARG A 192 -6.88 -22.17 13.70
CA ARG A 192 -7.66 -21.39 12.74
C ARG A 192 -9.01 -20.97 13.32
N ILE A 193 -9.48 -19.80 12.92
CA ILE A 193 -10.89 -19.44 13.00
C ILE A 193 -11.43 -19.39 11.56
N GLN A 194 -12.45 -20.21 11.31
CA GLN A 194 -13.13 -20.26 10.02
C GLN A 194 -14.62 -19.94 10.20
N ILE A 195 -15.10 -18.98 9.43
CA ILE A 195 -16.51 -18.57 9.38
C ILE A 195 -17.04 -18.94 8.01
N ASN A 196 -17.90 -19.97 7.97
CA ASN A 196 -18.35 -20.58 6.72
C ASN A 196 -19.34 -19.69 5.94
N PRO A 197 -19.44 -19.85 4.61
CA PRO A 197 -20.52 -19.26 3.83
C PRO A 197 -21.90 -19.64 4.40
N GLY A 198 -22.78 -18.64 4.55
CA GLY A 198 -24.09 -18.81 5.17
C GLY A 198 -24.18 -18.37 6.64
N ALA A 199 -23.06 -18.37 7.36
CA ALA A 199 -23.00 -17.81 8.72
C ALA A 199 -23.31 -16.30 8.68
N GLN A 200 -24.07 -15.83 9.67
CA GLN A 200 -24.52 -14.43 9.78
C GLN A 200 -24.10 -13.86 11.13
N ILE A 201 -23.39 -12.74 11.09
CA ILE A 201 -22.97 -12.01 12.29
C ILE A 201 -23.56 -10.62 12.22
N LEU A 202 -24.37 -10.28 13.21
CA LEU A 202 -25.06 -8.99 13.32
C LEU A 202 -24.71 -8.33 14.64
N ALA A 203 -24.29 -7.06 14.61
CA ALA A 203 -24.17 -6.19 15.76
C ALA A 203 -24.73 -4.81 15.40
N THR A 204 -25.92 -4.52 15.91
CA THR A 204 -26.70 -3.33 15.53
C THR A 204 -26.51 -2.12 16.44
N PRO A 205 -26.08 -2.23 17.71
CA PRO A 205 -25.81 -1.05 18.53
C PRO A 205 -24.70 -0.19 17.92
N GLU A 206 -24.80 1.11 18.12
CA GLU A 206 -23.79 2.09 17.69
C GLU A 206 -22.45 1.84 18.37
N ASN A 207 -21.33 2.03 17.62
CA ASN A 207 -19.97 1.74 18.10
C ASN A 207 -19.74 0.27 18.48
N SER A 208 -20.50 -0.65 17.90
CA SER A 208 -20.24 -2.09 17.98
C SER A 208 -18.91 -2.45 17.34
N PHE A 209 -18.43 -3.64 17.64
CA PHE A 209 -17.27 -4.19 16.93
C PHE A 209 -17.37 -5.70 16.73
N PHE A 210 -16.64 -6.17 15.73
CA PHE A 210 -16.40 -7.59 15.50
C PHE A 210 -14.91 -7.84 15.34
N ALA A 211 -14.31 -8.61 16.24
CA ALA A 211 -12.89 -8.94 16.22
C ALA A 211 -12.67 -10.45 16.05
N VAL A 212 -11.78 -10.83 15.13
CA VAL A 212 -11.32 -12.22 14.94
C VAL A 212 -9.81 -12.25 15.06
N VAL A 213 -9.29 -12.98 16.06
CA VAL A 213 -7.86 -13.02 16.35
C VAL A 213 -7.37 -14.45 16.48
N ALA A 214 -6.54 -14.90 15.52
CA ALA A 214 -6.05 -16.28 15.47
C ALA A 214 -4.68 -16.37 14.78
N ALA A 215 -4.12 -17.57 14.68
CA ALA A 215 -2.96 -17.80 13.81
C ALA A 215 -3.33 -17.81 12.33
N ASP A 216 -4.56 -18.21 11.99
CA ASP A 216 -5.12 -18.26 10.63
C ASP A 216 -6.60 -17.85 10.69
N VAL A 217 -7.01 -16.92 9.82
CA VAL A 217 -8.36 -16.31 9.82
C VAL A 217 -9.01 -16.49 8.45
N GLN A 218 -10.19 -17.14 8.44
CA GLN A 218 -10.99 -17.30 7.23
C GLN A 218 -12.42 -16.80 7.43
N MET A 219 -12.73 -15.63 6.89
CA MET A 219 -14.04 -15.01 6.89
C MET A 219 -14.70 -15.20 5.53
N LEU A 220 -15.58 -16.21 5.42
CA LEU A 220 -16.29 -16.57 4.19
C LEU A 220 -17.80 -16.32 4.33
N GLY A 221 -18.27 -15.97 5.53
CA GLY A 221 -19.65 -15.68 5.85
C GLY A 221 -20.02 -14.20 5.67
N SER A 222 -21.06 -13.76 6.37
CA SER A 222 -21.52 -12.37 6.35
C SER A 222 -21.41 -11.73 7.73
N ALA A 223 -20.87 -10.52 7.80
CA ALA A 223 -20.83 -9.70 9.01
C ALA A 223 -21.34 -8.29 8.73
N ARG A 224 -22.40 -7.90 9.44
CA ARG A 224 -22.99 -6.57 9.36
C ARG A 224 -22.95 -5.91 10.74
N ILE A 225 -22.00 -5.02 10.91
CA ILE A 225 -21.66 -4.39 12.19
C ILE A 225 -21.88 -2.88 12.08
N ASN A 226 -22.60 -2.30 13.04
CA ASN A 226 -22.73 -0.85 13.16
C ASN A 226 -21.53 -0.29 13.95
N GLY A 227 -20.36 -0.33 13.32
CA GLY A 227 -19.06 -0.01 13.94
C GLY A 227 -17.91 -0.65 13.18
N SER A 228 -16.87 -1.09 13.89
CA SER A 228 -15.61 -1.53 13.29
C SER A 228 -15.40 -3.04 13.31
N HIS A 229 -14.62 -3.51 12.34
CA HIS A 229 -14.18 -4.90 12.23
C HIS A 229 -12.66 -4.99 12.41
N ALA A 230 -12.18 -6.06 13.05
CA ALA A 230 -10.75 -6.38 13.15
C ALA A 230 -10.50 -7.86 12.88
N TYR A 231 -9.74 -8.18 11.84
CA TYR A 231 -9.29 -9.53 11.50
C TYR A 231 -7.76 -9.55 11.66
N VAL A 232 -7.26 -10.34 12.61
CA VAL A 232 -5.83 -10.29 12.97
C VAL A 232 -5.23 -11.69 12.97
N ALA A 233 -4.16 -11.89 12.19
CA ALA A 233 -3.38 -13.13 12.18
C ALA A 233 -2.02 -12.91 12.89
N GLY A 234 -1.86 -13.56 14.05
CA GLY A 234 -0.67 -13.46 14.88
C GLY A 234 -0.65 -14.46 16.02
N GLU A 235 0.49 -14.60 16.70
CA GLU A 235 0.65 -15.44 17.90
C GLU A 235 0.54 -14.63 19.20
N VAL A 236 1.03 -13.37 19.18
CA VAL A 236 0.82 -12.39 20.26
C VAL A 236 0.25 -11.13 19.65
N VAL A 237 -0.91 -10.71 20.16
CA VAL A 237 -1.66 -9.55 19.64
C VAL A 237 -2.07 -8.67 20.83
N ASN A 238 -1.87 -7.37 20.68
CA ASN A 238 -2.41 -6.36 21.59
C ASN A 238 -3.47 -5.55 20.85
N LEU A 239 -4.64 -5.43 21.48
CA LEU A 239 -5.77 -4.67 20.96
C LEU A 239 -6.22 -3.63 21.97
N SER A 240 -6.52 -2.41 21.53
CA SER A 240 -7.37 -1.49 22.28
C SER A 240 -8.46 -0.96 21.35
N PHE A 241 -9.61 -0.58 21.93
CA PHE A 241 -10.74 -0.07 21.18
C PHE A 241 -11.29 1.18 21.83
N SER A 242 -11.30 2.28 21.09
CA SER A 242 -11.77 3.56 21.58
C SER A 242 -12.37 4.39 20.46
N ASN A 243 -13.52 4.98 20.69
CA ASN A 243 -14.23 5.83 19.73
C ASN A 243 -14.42 5.18 18.35
N GLY A 244 -14.74 3.90 18.30
CA GLY A 244 -14.91 3.15 17.05
C GLY A 244 -13.59 2.75 16.37
N LEU A 245 -12.42 3.08 16.90
CA LEU A 245 -11.12 2.78 16.32
C LEU A 245 -10.39 1.70 17.11
N PHE A 246 -9.74 0.79 16.41
CA PHE A 246 -8.79 -0.16 16.98
C PHE A 246 -7.35 0.37 16.87
N ASP A 247 -6.58 0.19 17.96
CA ASP A 247 -5.13 0.13 17.88
C ASP A 247 -4.72 -1.34 17.94
N ILE A 248 -3.98 -1.79 16.94
CA ILE A 248 -3.61 -3.20 16.77
C ILE A 248 -2.11 -3.31 16.60
N SER A 249 -1.45 -3.98 17.54
CA SER A 249 -0.06 -4.37 17.38
C SER A 249 0.10 -5.88 17.49
N VAL A 250 1.00 -6.44 16.68
CA VAL A 250 1.29 -7.89 16.62
C VAL A 250 2.77 -8.09 16.96
N PRO A 251 3.14 -8.15 18.25
CA PRO A 251 4.53 -8.35 18.67
C PRO A 251 5.15 -9.64 18.16
N VAL A 252 4.36 -10.73 18.09
CA VAL A 252 4.79 -12.03 17.55
C VAL A 252 3.86 -12.43 16.43
N GLY A 253 4.42 -12.62 15.24
CA GLY A 253 3.70 -13.03 14.05
C GLY A 253 3.20 -14.47 14.11
N THR A 254 2.35 -14.86 13.16
CA THR A 254 1.79 -16.21 13.08
C THR A 254 2.85 -17.25 12.66
N ALA A 255 2.77 -18.43 13.25
CA ALA A 255 3.52 -19.61 12.81
C ALA A 255 2.82 -20.36 11.64
N ALA A 256 1.58 -20.02 11.31
CA ALA A 256 0.91 -20.51 10.12
C ALA A 256 1.62 -19.99 8.86
N THR A 257 1.60 -20.78 7.79
CA THR A 257 2.35 -20.48 6.55
C THR A 257 1.44 -20.40 5.35
N GLY A 258 1.89 -19.72 4.30
CA GLY A 258 1.12 -19.54 3.08
C GLY A 258 -0.01 -18.53 3.29
N GLN A 259 -1.24 -18.86 2.88
CA GLN A 259 -2.39 -17.96 2.99
C GLN A 259 -2.99 -18.05 4.41
N VAL A 260 -2.66 -17.08 5.25
CA VAL A 260 -3.04 -17.03 6.68
C VAL A 260 -4.27 -16.15 6.93
N MET A 261 -4.73 -15.41 5.93
CA MET A 261 -5.95 -14.63 6.00
C MET A 261 -6.72 -14.72 4.69
N THR A 262 -8.03 -14.97 4.79
CA THR A 262 -8.95 -14.90 3.67
C THR A 262 -10.20 -14.15 4.09
N LEU A 263 -10.52 -13.07 3.39
CA LEU A 263 -11.82 -12.43 3.47
C LEU A 263 -12.52 -12.60 2.12
N ASP A 264 -13.41 -13.59 2.03
CA ASP A 264 -14.20 -13.94 0.84
C ASP A 264 -15.70 -13.97 1.20
N GLY A 265 -16.13 -13.03 2.03
CA GLY A 265 -17.51 -12.88 2.48
C GLY A 265 -18.00 -11.45 2.26
N ASN A 266 -19.24 -11.18 2.73
CA ASN A 266 -19.78 -9.83 2.77
C ASN A 266 -19.51 -9.22 4.13
N VAL A 267 -18.59 -8.26 4.19
CA VAL A 267 -18.13 -7.63 5.43
C VAL A 267 -18.37 -6.13 5.38
N GLY A 268 -19.06 -5.60 6.39
CA GLY A 268 -19.34 -4.17 6.49
C GLY A 268 -20.51 -3.86 7.43
N GLY A 269 -21.25 -2.81 7.14
CA GLY A 269 -22.37 -2.37 7.96
C GLY A 269 -22.88 -1.00 7.55
N PRO A 270 -23.68 -0.33 8.40
CA PRO A 270 -24.06 1.04 8.17
C PRO A 270 -22.86 1.96 8.04
N SER A 271 -22.99 3.05 7.30
CA SER A 271 -22.01 4.15 7.33
C SER A 271 -22.04 4.86 8.69
N SER A 272 -20.93 5.52 9.04
CA SER A 272 -20.83 6.36 10.23
C SER A 272 -21.93 7.44 10.30
N ASN A 273 -22.39 7.78 11.51
CA ASN A 273 -23.40 8.82 11.76
C ASN A 273 -22.83 10.25 11.90
N GLY A 274 -21.51 10.42 11.92
CA GLY A 274 -20.88 11.73 12.03
C GLY A 274 -19.72 11.83 13.02
N LEU A 275 -19.51 12.99 13.60
CA LEU A 275 -18.36 13.29 14.47
C LEU A 275 -18.25 12.34 15.68
N GLY A 276 -17.12 11.64 15.79
CA GLY A 276 -16.81 10.71 16.88
C GLY A 276 -17.31 9.28 16.69
N ASP A 277 -17.98 9.02 15.58
CA ASP A 277 -18.41 7.70 15.15
C ASP A 277 -17.52 7.26 13.98
N ASN A 278 -16.64 6.31 14.22
CA ASN A 278 -15.71 5.81 13.22
C ASN A 278 -16.05 4.36 12.88
N HIS A 279 -16.22 4.07 11.60
CA HIS A 279 -16.43 2.72 11.10
C HIS A 279 -15.23 2.33 10.24
N MET A 280 -14.54 1.27 10.64
CA MET A 280 -13.31 0.82 10.00
C MET A 280 -13.33 -0.70 9.81
N ILE A 281 -12.69 -1.17 8.73
CA ILE A 281 -12.36 -2.58 8.57
C ILE A 281 -10.84 -2.71 8.59
N TYR A 282 -10.35 -3.42 9.59
CA TYR A 282 -8.94 -3.74 9.76
C TYR A 282 -8.69 -5.20 9.44
N ALA A 283 -7.72 -5.48 8.60
CA ALA A 283 -7.21 -6.83 8.36
C ALA A 283 -5.69 -6.81 8.44
N LEU A 284 -5.14 -7.44 9.48
CA LEU A 284 -3.72 -7.45 9.76
C LEU A 284 -3.19 -8.88 9.85
N ALA A 285 -2.04 -9.12 9.23
CA ALA A 285 -1.26 -10.33 9.47
C ALA A 285 0.21 -9.97 9.65
N ARG A 286 0.87 -10.67 10.56
CA ARG A 286 2.33 -10.57 10.70
C ARG A 286 2.95 -11.95 10.51
N ALA A 287 3.98 -12.02 9.65
CA ALA A 287 4.81 -13.20 9.49
C ALA A 287 5.72 -13.41 10.71
N SER A 288 5.96 -14.66 11.09
CA SER A 288 6.95 -15.02 12.11
C SER A 288 8.28 -15.41 11.47
N GLN A 289 8.36 -16.57 10.83
CA GLN A 289 9.57 -17.13 10.24
C GLN A 289 9.42 -17.45 8.75
N ASP A 290 8.22 -17.81 8.31
CA ASP A 290 7.91 -18.21 6.95
C ASP A 290 7.08 -17.16 6.23
N PRO A 291 7.20 -17.02 4.90
CA PRO A 291 6.38 -16.11 4.11
C PRO A 291 4.88 -16.40 4.24
N ILE A 292 4.10 -15.32 4.29
CA ILE A 292 2.63 -15.38 4.37
C ILE A 292 1.98 -14.60 3.25
N SER A 293 0.69 -14.87 3.02
CA SER A 293 -0.16 -14.08 2.15
C SER A 293 -1.55 -13.84 2.75
N MET A 294 -2.18 -12.75 2.32
CA MET A 294 -3.55 -12.38 2.63
C MET A 294 -4.34 -12.28 1.32
N LEU A 295 -5.54 -12.85 1.29
CA LEU A 295 -6.43 -12.82 0.12
C LEU A 295 -7.74 -12.11 0.46
N PHE A 296 -8.10 -11.14 -0.36
CA PHE A 296 -9.33 -10.37 -0.26
C PHE A 296 -10.14 -10.47 -1.55
N THR A 297 -11.38 -10.92 -1.43
CA THR A 297 -12.32 -11.05 -2.54
C THR A 297 -13.71 -10.59 -2.09
N GLN A 298 -14.68 -10.49 -3.02
CA GLN A 298 -16.08 -10.12 -2.73
C GLN A 298 -16.25 -8.67 -2.23
N ASN A 299 -17.16 -8.44 -1.29
CA ASN A 299 -17.59 -7.12 -0.87
C ASN A 299 -17.04 -6.76 0.51
N LEU A 300 -16.23 -5.72 0.58
CA LEU A 300 -15.83 -5.09 1.83
C LEU A 300 -16.25 -3.63 1.85
N GLY A 301 -16.73 -3.15 3.01
CA GLY A 301 -17.03 -1.74 3.21
C GLY A 301 -18.42 -1.50 3.76
N PHE A 302 -18.79 -0.25 3.85
CA PHE A 302 -19.97 0.21 4.54
C PHE A 302 -21.05 0.68 3.56
N ASP A 303 -22.29 0.75 4.01
CA ASP A 303 -23.39 1.31 3.22
C ASP A 303 -23.04 2.76 2.79
N PRO A 304 -23.52 3.23 1.63
CA PRO A 304 -23.28 4.61 1.20
C PRO A 304 -23.77 5.62 2.25
N ALA A 305 -22.98 6.68 2.47
CA ALA A 305 -23.35 7.75 3.39
C ALA A 305 -24.70 8.37 3.04
N GLN A 306 -25.57 8.50 4.04
CA GLN A 306 -26.94 8.98 3.87
C GLN A 306 -27.04 10.50 3.75
N SER A 307 -25.97 11.26 4.11
CA SER A 307 -25.93 12.72 4.09
C SER A 307 -24.52 13.29 3.85
N ALA A 308 -24.46 14.54 3.42
CA ALA A 308 -23.21 15.23 3.21
C ALA A 308 -22.43 15.40 4.54
N GLY A 309 -21.11 15.16 4.49
CA GLY A 309 -20.21 15.27 5.64
C GLY A 309 -20.06 13.98 6.47
N ILE A 310 -20.77 12.92 6.12
CA ILE A 310 -20.60 11.59 6.68
C ILE A 310 -19.58 10.82 5.83
N VAL A 311 -18.64 10.13 6.47
CA VAL A 311 -17.65 9.25 5.85
C VAL A 311 -18.23 7.84 5.78
N ASN A 312 -18.09 7.16 4.63
CA ASN A 312 -18.56 5.78 4.47
C ASN A 312 -17.82 4.76 5.35
N GLY A 313 -16.75 5.17 6.01
CA GLY A 313 -15.79 4.31 6.68
C GLY A 313 -14.55 4.10 5.81
N GLU A 314 -13.59 3.34 6.30
CA GLU A 314 -12.31 3.10 5.63
C GLU A 314 -11.86 1.66 5.83
N ILE A 315 -11.03 1.15 4.91
CA ILE A 315 -10.51 -0.21 4.94
C ILE A 315 -8.99 -0.17 5.00
N ILE A 316 -8.41 -0.82 6.00
CA ILE A 316 -6.96 -0.96 6.15
C ILE A 316 -6.58 -2.44 6.11
N LEU A 317 -5.82 -2.82 5.09
CA LEU A 317 -5.22 -4.14 4.92
C LEU A 317 -3.72 -4.01 5.16
N SER A 318 -3.18 -4.74 6.13
CA SER A 318 -1.81 -4.57 6.58
C SER A 318 -1.08 -5.90 6.73
N ALA A 319 0.04 -6.05 6.05
CA ALA A 319 0.91 -7.22 6.16
C ALA A 319 2.28 -6.79 6.71
N ASN A 320 2.61 -7.21 7.93
CA ASN A 320 3.80 -6.89 8.71
C ASN A 320 3.88 -5.47 9.28
N HIS A 321 2.81 -4.67 9.23
CA HIS A 321 2.76 -3.34 9.84
C HIS A 321 1.73 -3.30 10.96
N ASN A 322 1.97 -2.52 12.03
CA ASN A 322 0.98 -2.26 13.07
C ASN A 322 0.06 -1.12 12.64
N VAL A 323 -1.14 -1.09 13.24
CA VAL A 323 -2.15 -0.07 12.94
C VAL A 323 -2.58 0.62 14.22
N PHE A 324 -2.70 1.94 14.19
CA PHE A 324 -3.11 2.78 15.30
C PHE A 324 -4.22 3.72 14.81
N GLY A 325 -5.46 3.35 15.07
CA GLY A 325 -6.62 4.06 14.54
C GLY A 325 -6.60 4.11 13.00
N ARG A 326 -6.39 5.28 12.43
CA ARG A 326 -6.30 5.50 10.97
C ARG A 326 -4.87 5.52 10.43
N THR A 327 -3.87 5.26 11.26
CA THR A 327 -2.47 5.33 10.88
C THR A 327 -1.83 3.95 10.84
N VAL A 328 -0.92 3.74 9.90
CA VAL A 328 -0.12 2.52 9.76
C VAL A 328 1.33 2.92 9.86
N ASP A 329 2.00 2.58 10.99
CA ASP A 329 3.43 2.82 11.22
C ASP A 329 3.94 4.20 10.73
N GLY A 330 3.17 5.28 10.98
CA GLY A 330 3.51 6.66 10.66
C GLY A 330 2.91 7.22 9.38
N GLY A 331 2.20 6.42 8.59
CA GLY A 331 1.37 6.87 7.47
C GLY A 331 -0.12 6.90 7.83
N SER A 332 -0.94 7.62 7.07
CA SER A 332 -2.38 7.73 7.28
C SER A 332 -3.15 7.56 5.97
N ILE A 333 -4.27 6.85 6.02
CA ILE A 333 -5.17 6.69 4.87
C ILE A 333 -5.81 8.03 4.45
N SER A 334 -5.95 8.99 5.38
CA SER A 334 -6.50 10.31 5.10
C SER A 334 -5.56 11.21 4.30
N ASP A 335 -4.28 10.87 4.18
CA ASP A 335 -3.29 11.65 3.44
C ASP A 335 -3.42 11.46 1.90
N GLY A 336 -4.26 10.53 1.46
CA GLY A 336 -4.53 10.28 0.05
C GLY A 336 -3.26 9.95 -0.73
N ILE A 337 -3.13 10.46 -1.97
CA ILE A 337 -1.96 10.20 -2.83
C ILE A 337 -0.68 10.88 -2.34
N ASP A 338 -0.76 11.82 -1.40
CA ASP A 338 0.41 12.47 -0.79
C ASP A 338 1.01 11.64 0.36
N ALA A 339 0.37 10.52 0.74
CA ALA A 339 0.85 9.64 1.80
C ALA A 339 2.20 9.02 1.43
N VAL A 340 3.11 9.04 2.39
CA VAL A 340 4.45 8.44 2.27
C VAL A 340 4.60 7.37 3.33
N PHE A 341 4.69 6.11 2.90
CA PHE A 341 4.91 4.97 3.79
C PHE A 341 6.34 4.47 3.62
N GLY A 342 7.13 4.59 4.68
CA GLY A 342 8.52 4.09 4.69
C GLY A 342 8.54 2.56 4.71
N ALA A 343 9.28 1.95 3.78
CA ALA A 343 9.45 0.49 3.73
C ALA A 343 10.06 -0.11 5.00
N ASN A 344 10.84 0.70 5.73
CA ASN A 344 11.48 0.30 6.99
C ASN A 344 10.53 0.33 8.21
N SER A 345 9.28 0.70 8.04
CA SER A 345 8.27 0.66 9.11
C SER A 345 7.75 -0.76 9.38
N ALA A 346 7.97 -1.71 8.47
CA ALA A 346 7.55 -3.10 8.67
C ALA A 346 8.14 -3.70 9.95
N THR A 347 7.29 -4.38 10.72
CA THR A 347 7.67 -5.00 11.99
C THR A 347 8.33 -6.39 11.83
N SER A 348 8.45 -6.89 10.60
CA SER A 348 9.11 -8.16 10.26
C SER A 348 9.76 -8.04 8.88
N ASP A 349 10.97 -8.62 8.75
CA ASP A 349 11.69 -8.74 7.48
C ASP A 349 11.23 -9.93 6.62
N VAL A 350 10.39 -10.80 7.18
CA VAL A 350 9.80 -11.93 6.45
C VAL A 350 8.77 -11.43 5.45
N GLN A 351 8.77 -11.99 4.25
CA GLN A 351 7.86 -11.57 3.18
C GLN A 351 6.39 -11.77 3.56
N ALA A 352 5.59 -10.75 3.34
CA ALA A 352 4.14 -10.80 3.50
C ALA A 352 3.46 -10.10 2.34
N ASP A 353 2.58 -10.83 1.64
CA ASP A 353 1.90 -10.38 0.43
C ASP A 353 0.42 -10.10 0.68
N ILE A 354 -0.12 -9.10 -0.01
CA ILE A 354 -1.55 -8.81 -0.09
C ILE A 354 -2.02 -9.01 -1.52
N LEU A 355 -3.02 -9.86 -1.71
CA LEU A 355 -3.66 -10.13 -2.98
C LEU A 355 -5.15 -9.77 -2.91
N ILE A 356 -5.59 -8.87 -3.80
CA ILE A 356 -6.97 -8.39 -3.90
C ILE A 356 -7.50 -8.74 -5.28
N GLN A 357 -8.61 -9.51 -5.34
CA GLN A 357 -9.17 -10.00 -6.61
C GLN A 357 -10.69 -9.99 -6.60
N ASN A 358 -11.34 -9.68 -7.73
CA ASN A 358 -12.82 -9.67 -7.84
C ASN A 358 -13.48 -8.92 -6.68
N PHE A 359 -13.02 -7.73 -6.40
CA PHE A 359 -13.21 -7.04 -5.15
C PHE A 359 -14.09 -5.80 -5.33
N THR A 360 -15.02 -5.59 -4.41
CA THR A 360 -15.79 -4.35 -4.33
C THR A 360 -15.59 -3.73 -2.97
N ALA A 361 -14.95 -2.57 -2.92
CA ALA A 361 -14.88 -1.71 -1.75
C ALA A 361 -15.85 -0.54 -1.91
N THR A 362 -16.77 -0.38 -0.97
CA THR A 362 -17.68 0.77 -0.94
C THR A 362 -17.11 1.97 -0.20
N SER A 363 -15.83 1.94 0.10
CA SER A 363 -15.07 2.92 0.91
C SER A 363 -13.65 3.11 0.37
N SER A 364 -12.90 4.05 0.92
CA SER A 364 -11.47 4.16 0.64
C SER A 364 -10.71 2.93 1.16
N LEU A 365 -9.66 2.52 0.44
CA LEU A 365 -8.87 1.33 0.72
C LEU A 365 -7.39 1.66 0.78
N LEU A 366 -6.76 1.33 1.90
CA LEU A 366 -5.31 1.23 2.04
C LEU A 366 -4.90 -0.24 2.15
N ALA A 367 -4.02 -0.69 1.28
CA ALA A 367 -3.34 -1.98 1.40
C ALA A 367 -1.83 -1.76 1.45
N ILE A 368 -1.19 -2.17 2.54
CA ILE A 368 0.25 -2.01 2.75
C ILE A 368 0.90 -3.33 3.14
N SER A 369 2.00 -3.69 2.47
CA SER A 369 2.72 -4.92 2.74
C SER A 369 4.23 -4.72 2.76
N SER A 370 4.93 -5.57 3.49
CA SER A 370 6.39 -5.60 3.48
C SER A 370 7.00 -6.21 2.22
N HIS A 371 6.20 -6.76 1.30
CA HIS A 371 6.70 -7.37 0.06
C HIS A 371 5.85 -6.99 -1.15
N ASN A 372 4.74 -7.69 -1.47
CA ASN A 372 3.91 -7.39 -2.63
C ASN A 372 2.49 -7.00 -2.25
N THR A 373 1.95 -5.97 -2.92
CA THR A 373 0.54 -5.58 -2.84
C THR A 373 -0.04 -5.52 -4.24
N ASP A 374 -0.93 -6.45 -4.56
CA ASP A 374 -1.50 -6.59 -5.89
C ASP A 374 -3.03 -6.51 -5.86
N LEU A 375 -3.61 -5.62 -6.67
CA LEU A 375 -5.04 -5.57 -6.96
C LEU A 375 -5.28 -5.92 -8.42
N THR A 376 -6.07 -6.96 -8.68
CA THR A 376 -6.39 -7.39 -10.03
C THR A 376 -7.91 -7.50 -10.22
N ALA A 377 -8.46 -6.80 -11.22
CA ALA A 377 -9.79 -7.08 -11.68
C ALA A 377 -9.80 -8.47 -12.32
N GLY A 378 -10.37 -9.43 -11.62
CA GLY A 378 -10.55 -10.78 -12.12
C GLY A 378 -11.78 -10.87 -13.05
N VAL A 379 -12.35 -12.07 -13.19
CA VAL A 379 -13.44 -12.35 -14.13
C VAL A 379 -14.73 -11.55 -13.87
N LEU A 380 -14.93 -11.07 -12.65
CA LEU A 380 -16.13 -10.30 -12.26
C LEU A 380 -15.94 -8.78 -12.25
N GLY A 381 -14.71 -8.31 -12.53
CA GLY A 381 -14.34 -6.91 -12.34
C GLY A 381 -14.04 -6.57 -10.87
N SER A 382 -13.65 -5.32 -10.64
CA SER A 382 -13.39 -4.78 -9.29
C SER A 382 -13.73 -3.29 -9.22
N SER A 383 -14.10 -2.81 -8.03
CA SER A 383 -14.37 -1.39 -7.81
C SER A 383 -13.99 -0.91 -6.41
N VAL A 384 -13.58 0.35 -6.32
CA VAL A 384 -13.31 1.08 -5.06
C VAL A 384 -14.03 2.42 -5.13
N SER A 385 -14.95 2.68 -4.20
CA SER A 385 -15.79 3.88 -4.20
C SER A 385 -15.14 5.12 -3.56
N GLY A 386 -13.90 5.02 -3.12
CA GLY A 386 -13.11 6.11 -2.53
C GLY A 386 -11.69 6.13 -3.11
N ASN A 387 -10.73 6.56 -2.29
CA ASN A 387 -9.32 6.54 -2.65
C ASN A 387 -8.75 5.12 -2.55
N LEU A 388 -7.78 4.82 -3.39
CA LEU A 388 -7.06 3.55 -3.42
C LEU A 388 -5.57 3.76 -3.20
N LEU A 389 -5.03 3.20 -2.13
CA LEU A 389 -3.61 3.25 -1.80
C LEU A 389 -3.06 1.82 -1.74
N LEU A 390 -2.19 1.48 -2.68
CA LEU A 390 -1.50 0.20 -2.74
C LEU A 390 0.00 0.43 -2.48
N VAL A 391 0.51 -0.13 -1.40
CA VAL A 391 1.90 0.03 -1.00
C VAL A 391 2.56 -1.33 -0.80
N GLY A 392 3.65 -1.59 -1.51
CA GLY A 392 4.41 -2.82 -1.38
C GLY A 392 5.89 -2.58 -1.63
N ARG A 393 6.77 -3.11 -0.77
CA ARG A 393 8.22 -2.85 -0.86
C ARG A 393 8.85 -3.37 -2.16
N ALA A 394 8.51 -4.60 -2.56
CA ALA A 394 9.04 -5.20 -3.79
C ALA A 394 8.16 -4.89 -4.99
N ARG A 395 6.83 -4.91 -4.80
CA ARG A 395 5.88 -4.60 -5.87
C ARG A 395 4.58 -4.04 -5.31
N ALA A 396 4.06 -3.01 -5.98
CA ALA A 396 2.68 -2.58 -5.86
C ALA A 396 2.06 -2.55 -7.26
N SER A 397 0.94 -3.23 -7.47
CA SER A 397 0.32 -3.28 -8.78
C SER A 397 -1.20 -3.20 -8.75
N MET A 398 -1.75 -2.54 -9.78
CA MET A 398 -3.16 -2.45 -10.07
C MET A 398 -3.40 -2.85 -11.51
N GLY A 399 -4.30 -3.81 -11.77
CA GLY A 399 -4.48 -4.31 -13.11
C GLY A 399 -5.87 -4.80 -13.48
N SER A 400 -6.19 -4.71 -14.78
CA SER A 400 -7.34 -5.37 -15.40
C SER A 400 -6.85 -6.19 -16.58
N SER A 401 -7.07 -7.50 -16.59
CA SER A 401 -6.45 -8.42 -17.57
C SER A 401 -7.41 -9.35 -18.32
N PHE A 402 -8.66 -9.49 -17.90
CA PHE A 402 -9.57 -10.52 -18.39
C PHE A 402 -10.77 -9.98 -19.20
N GLY A 403 -10.64 -8.80 -19.81
CA GLY A 403 -11.77 -8.14 -20.50
C GLY A 403 -12.81 -7.60 -19.50
N THR A 404 -12.38 -7.24 -18.31
CA THR A 404 -13.22 -6.71 -17.22
C THR A 404 -12.82 -5.29 -16.84
N SER A 405 -13.67 -4.62 -16.07
CA SER A 405 -13.42 -3.26 -15.60
C SER A 405 -12.87 -3.23 -14.18
N LEU A 406 -11.98 -2.27 -13.94
CA LEU A 406 -11.55 -1.85 -12.61
C LEU A 406 -11.86 -0.34 -12.47
N THR A 407 -12.70 0.02 -11.52
CA THR A 407 -13.12 1.41 -11.33
C THR A 407 -12.69 1.89 -9.95
N VAL A 408 -12.05 3.07 -9.89
CA VAL A 408 -11.74 3.78 -8.65
C VAL A 408 -12.33 5.17 -8.73
N SER A 409 -13.23 5.53 -7.82
CA SER A 409 -13.92 6.83 -7.89
C SER A 409 -13.06 8.01 -7.42
N GLY A 410 -12.06 7.75 -6.56
CA GLY A 410 -11.18 8.75 -5.98
C GLY A 410 -9.77 8.75 -6.57
N ASP A 411 -8.82 9.20 -5.77
CA ASP A 411 -7.40 9.23 -6.10
C ASP A 411 -6.77 7.83 -5.98
N VAL A 412 -5.70 7.59 -6.75
CA VAL A 412 -4.95 6.34 -6.74
C VAL A 412 -3.48 6.58 -6.43
N LEU A 413 -2.98 5.91 -5.39
CA LEU A 413 -1.55 5.76 -5.10
C LEU A 413 -1.14 4.30 -5.31
N VAL A 414 -0.13 4.07 -6.16
CA VAL A 414 0.56 2.76 -6.27
C VAL A 414 2.03 3.00 -5.98
N SER A 415 2.53 2.50 -4.85
CA SER A 415 3.86 2.84 -4.36
C SER A 415 4.70 1.60 -4.04
N ALA A 416 5.91 1.57 -4.61
CA ALA A 416 6.97 0.61 -4.27
C ALA A 416 8.27 1.36 -3.92
N GLN A 417 8.14 2.46 -3.20
CA GLN A 417 9.25 3.29 -2.73
C GLN A 417 10.07 2.57 -1.66
N ASP A 418 11.35 2.91 -1.56
CA ASP A 418 12.21 2.42 -0.49
C ASP A 418 12.99 3.55 0.18
N TYR A 419 13.17 3.42 1.50
CA TYR A 419 13.80 4.42 2.35
C TYR A 419 14.96 3.80 3.12
N GLY A 420 16.17 4.28 2.89
CA GLY A 420 17.32 3.94 3.72
C GLY A 420 17.18 4.54 5.13
N VAL A 421 17.64 3.82 6.13
CA VAL A 421 17.54 4.27 7.53
C VAL A 421 18.59 5.34 7.83
N VAL A 422 18.18 6.37 8.57
CA VAL A 422 19.10 7.32 9.20
C VAL A 422 19.33 6.89 10.65
N SER A 423 20.54 6.51 11.03
CA SER A 423 20.84 6.04 12.37
C SER A 423 22.19 6.51 12.87
N SER A 424 22.30 6.71 14.18
CA SER A 424 23.51 7.09 14.90
C SER A 424 24.29 5.88 15.50
N SER A 425 23.88 4.62 15.22
CA SER A 425 24.44 3.44 15.89
C SER A 425 24.43 2.17 15.04
N LEU A 426 24.56 2.27 13.73
CA LEU A 426 24.46 1.12 12.84
C LEU A 426 25.71 0.24 12.87
N GLN A 427 25.51 -1.06 13.04
CA GLN A 427 26.52 -2.09 12.78
C GLN A 427 26.42 -2.70 11.38
N ASN A 428 25.33 -2.43 10.65
CA ASN A 428 25.10 -2.92 9.29
C ASN A 428 24.83 -1.76 8.32
N LEU A 429 25.73 -1.58 7.34
CA LEU A 429 25.64 -0.52 6.33
C LEU A 429 24.57 -0.77 5.26
N ASP A 430 24.05 -2.00 5.14
CA ASP A 430 23.06 -2.33 4.12
C ASP A 430 21.71 -1.62 4.34
N VAL A 431 21.41 -1.29 5.60
CA VAL A 431 20.13 -0.61 5.94
C VAL A 431 20.08 0.88 5.58
N ILE A 432 21.23 1.52 5.27
CA ILE A 432 21.26 2.90 4.77
C ILE A 432 21.03 3.00 3.26
N ASN A 433 21.14 1.89 2.53
CA ASN A 433 20.87 1.84 1.11
C ASN A 433 19.34 1.70 0.88
N ALA A 434 18.85 2.37 -0.16
CA ALA A 434 17.49 2.23 -0.63
C ALA A 434 17.47 1.62 -2.04
N ALA A 435 16.62 0.63 -2.25
CA ALA A 435 16.38 0.02 -3.56
C ALA A 435 14.87 -0.18 -3.77
N ALA A 436 14.26 0.78 -4.47
CA ALA A 436 12.83 0.76 -4.73
C ALA A 436 12.42 -0.39 -5.66
N GLY A 437 11.20 -0.87 -5.48
CA GLY A 437 10.62 -1.97 -6.23
C GLY A 437 9.93 -1.52 -7.52
N ASN A 438 8.84 -2.23 -7.89
CA ASN A 438 8.06 -1.95 -9.08
C ASN A 438 6.66 -1.49 -8.72
N ALA A 439 6.26 -0.32 -9.20
CA ALA A 439 4.91 0.22 -9.06
C ALA A 439 4.23 0.27 -10.44
N SER A 440 3.03 -0.30 -10.60
CA SER A 440 2.41 -0.35 -11.92
C SER A 440 0.89 -0.29 -11.93
N ILE A 441 0.35 0.41 -12.95
CA ILE A 441 -1.04 0.32 -13.38
C ILE A 441 -1.05 -0.26 -14.80
N PHE A 442 -1.82 -1.35 -15.00
CA PHE A 442 -1.81 -2.08 -16.25
C PHE A 442 -3.23 -2.47 -16.74
N ALA A 443 -3.61 -2.00 -17.92
CA ALA A 443 -4.82 -2.44 -18.59
C ALA A 443 -4.48 -3.42 -19.74
N GLY A 444 -4.89 -4.59 -19.56
CA GLY A 444 -5.02 -5.81 -20.24
C GLY A 444 -4.21 -6.33 -21.37
N THR A 445 -4.12 -7.64 -21.36
CA THR A 445 -3.71 -8.46 -22.50
C THR A 445 -4.88 -8.84 -23.41
N VAL A 446 -6.11 -8.56 -23.00
CA VAL A 446 -7.36 -8.91 -23.69
C VAL A 446 -8.15 -7.62 -23.95
N SER A 447 -8.72 -7.51 -25.15
CA SER A 447 -9.61 -6.39 -25.51
C SER A 447 -10.84 -6.36 -24.58
N GLY A 448 -11.27 -5.14 -24.20
CA GLY A 448 -12.36 -4.93 -23.25
C GLY A 448 -11.93 -4.86 -21.79
N SER A 449 -10.63 -5.01 -21.49
CA SER A 449 -10.11 -4.64 -20.17
C SER A 449 -10.11 -3.13 -20.01
N SER A 450 -10.65 -2.59 -18.91
CA SER A 450 -10.64 -1.15 -18.65
C SER A 450 -10.22 -0.82 -17.24
N ILE A 451 -9.63 0.35 -17.06
CA ILE A 451 -9.34 0.97 -15.77
C ILE A 451 -9.84 2.41 -15.83
N ASP A 452 -10.80 2.74 -14.94
CA ASP A 452 -11.38 4.06 -14.84
C ASP A 452 -11.06 4.67 -13.49
N ILE A 453 -10.37 5.83 -13.46
CA ILE A 453 -9.95 6.53 -12.25
C ILE A 453 -10.53 7.93 -12.25
N GLY A 454 -11.39 8.22 -11.25
CA GLY A 454 -12.08 9.51 -11.12
C GLY A 454 -11.23 10.65 -10.57
N GLY A 455 -10.09 10.36 -9.93
CA GLY A 455 -9.20 11.33 -9.30
C GLY A 455 -7.82 11.40 -9.93
N ASN A 456 -6.85 11.86 -9.13
CA ASN A 456 -5.44 11.91 -9.51
C ASN A 456 -4.75 10.56 -9.34
N VAL A 457 -3.65 10.38 -10.04
CA VAL A 457 -2.86 9.15 -9.99
C VAL A 457 -1.41 9.47 -9.64
N LEU A 458 -0.87 8.75 -8.64
CA LEU A 458 0.56 8.70 -8.36
C LEU A 458 1.05 7.25 -8.42
N VAL A 459 1.98 6.97 -9.33
CA VAL A 459 2.71 5.70 -9.38
C VAL A 459 4.15 5.98 -9.04
N ALA A 460 4.64 5.44 -7.91
CA ALA A 460 5.93 5.84 -7.36
C ALA A 460 6.83 4.64 -7.03
N ALA A 461 8.06 4.68 -7.55
CA ALA A 461 9.14 3.73 -7.26
C ALA A 461 10.44 4.49 -6.94
N ASP A 462 10.34 5.54 -6.11
CA ASP A 462 11.45 6.38 -5.69
C ASP A 462 12.29 5.69 -4.61
N ALA A 463 13.60 5.92 -4.63
CA ALA A 463 14.52 5.47 -3.59
C ALA A 463 15.13 6.68 -2.85
N PHE A 464 15.08 6.64 -1.53
CA PHE A 464 15.57 7.68 -0.64
C PHE A 464 16.72 7.14 0.20
N ALA A 465 17.95 7.54 -0.07
CA ALA A 465 19.11 7.08 0.66
C ALA A 465 19.06 7.49 2.14
N GLY A 466 19.36 6.56 3.02
CA GLY A 466 19.63 6.82 4.43
C GLY A 466 21.07 7.28 4.67
N ALA A 467 21.46 7.38 5.93
CA ALA A 467 22.82 7.70 6.33
C ALA A 467 23.17 7.15 7.71
N ASP A 468 24.44 6.81 7.89
CA ASP A 468 25.03 6.60 9.21
C ASP A 468 25.65 7.93 9.69
N ASP A 469 24.95 8.60 10.60
CA ASP A 469 25.36 9.90 11.12
C ASP A 469 26.61 9.82 12.00
N LEU A 470 26.84 8.70 12.69
CA LEU A 470 28.04 8.49 13.52
C LEU A 470 29.30 8.34 12.67
N ASN A 471 29.24 7.52 11.63
CA ASN A 471 30.33 7.27 10.71
C ASN A 471 30.36 8.23 9.53
N ARG A 472 29.35 9.08 9.38
CA ARG A 472 29.16 10.05 8.29
C ARG A 472 29.18 9.42 6.90
N ILE A 473 28.47 8.29 6.76
CA ILE A 473 28.37 7.52 5.52
C ILE A 473 26.99 7.72 4.92
N ALA A 474 26.94 8.08 3.63
CA ALA A 474 25.70 8.10 2.87
C ALA A 474 25.37 6.74 2.28
N GLY A 475 24.09 6.36 2.31
CA GLY A 475 23.59 5.23 1.56
C GLY A 475 23.45 5.53 0.07
N SER A 476 23.40 4.47 -0.74
CA SER A 476 23.03 4.55 -2.16
C SER A 476 21.52 4.57 -2.31
N ALA A 477 21.02 5.25 -3.35
CA ALA A 477 19.61 5.24 -3.74
C ALA A 477 19.48 4.70 -5.17
N LEU A 478 18.76 3.59 -5.32
CA LEU A 478 18.49 2.95 -6.62
C LEU A 478 16.97 2.94 -6.83
N ALA A 479 16.46 3.86 -7.63
CA ALA A 479 15.04 3.89 -7.95
C ALA A 479 14.62 2.68 -8.79
N GLY A 480 13.35 2.30 -8.67
CA GLY A 480 12.76 1.13 -9.33
C GLY A 480 12.10 1.45 -10.67
N GLN A 481 10.96 0.79 -10.91
CA GLN A 481 10.16 1.03 -12.10
C GLN A 481 8.76 1.51 -11.69
N ALA A 482 8.34 2.63 -12.26
CA ALA A 482 6.98 3.15 -12.13
C ALA A 482 6.33 3.18 -13.52
N SER A 483 5.12 2.64 -13.66
CA SER A 483 4.51 2.54 -14.99
C SER A 483 2.98 2.63 -15.01
N ILE A 484 2.45 3.29 -16.01
CA ILE A 484 1.03 3.23 -16.43
C ILE A 484 1.04 2.74 -17.88
N VAL A 485 0.50 1.54 -18.12
CA VAL A 485 0.57 0.89 -19.43
C VAL A 485 -0.78 0.31 -19.85
N SER A 486 -1.23 0.67 -21.03
CA SER A 486 -2.36 0.02 -21.69
C SER A 486 -1.90 -0.80 -22.87
N SER A 487 -2.21 -2.12 -22.89
CA SER A 487 -1.73 -3.06 -23.91
C SER A 487 -2.87 -3.67 -24.74
N ARG A 488 -3.95 -3.34 -24.93
CA ARG A 488 -5.18 -3.71 -25.65
C ARG A 488 -6.43 -3.31 -24.89
N GLY A 489 -6.24 -2.72 -23.73
CA GLY A 489 -7.30 -2.21 -22.89
C GLY A 489 -7.38 -0.71 -22.97
N ASP A 490 -8.19 -0.16 -22.08
CA ASP A 490 -8.39 1.27 -21.97
C ASP A 490 -8.04 1.73 -20.55
N ILE A 491 -7.36 2.86 -20.42
CA ILE A 491 -7.14 3.53 -19.14
C ILE A 491 -7.70 4.94 -19.26
N ALA A 492 -8.63 5.31 -18.38
CA ALA A 492 -9.16 6.67 -18.27
C ALA A 492 -8.81 7.24 -16.88
N ILE A 493 -8.25 8.46 -16.86
CA ILE A 493 -7.85 9.19 -15.64
C ILE A 493 -8.41 10.60 -15.74
N SER A 494 -9.33 10.95 -14.85
CA SER A 494 -9.98 12.27 -14.86
C SER A 494 -9.13 13.38 -14.24
N GLY A 495 -8.17 13.05 -13.37
CA GLY A 495 -7.26 13.99 -12.73
C GLY A 495 -5.89 14.08 -13.41
N ASN A 496 -4.87 14.46 -12.65
CA ASN A 496 -3.48 14.47 -13.09
C ASN A 496 -2.83 13.09 -12.88
N ALA A 497 -1.80 12.79 -13.67
CA ALA A 497 -1.00 11.60 -13.50
C ALA A 497 0.47 11.95 -13.23
N THR A 498 1.03 11.37 -12.17
CA THR A 498 2.46 11.43 -11.86
C THR A 498 3.03 10.02 -11.82
N VAL A 499 4.12 9.80 -12.56
CA VAL A 499 4.86 8.54 -12.59
C VAL A 499 6.30 8.84 -12.20
N SER A 500 6.74 8.34 -11.04
CA SER A 500 8.00 8.76 -10.44
C SER A 500 8.88 7.55 -10.12
N ALA A 501 10.15 7.62 -10.53
CA ALA A 501 11.19 6.66 -10.18
C ALA A 501 12.53 7.41 -9.95
N ARG A 502 12.55 8.27 -8.93
CA ARG A 502 13.67 9.16 -8.62
C ARG A 502 14.64 8.51 -7.63
N GLY A 503 15.93 8.76 -7.83
CA GLY A 503 16.95 8.47 -6.82
C GLY A 503 17.29 9.73 -6.02
N ILE A 504 17.18 9.66 -4.70
CA ILE A 504 17.39 10.83 -3.82
C ILE A 504 18.43 10.49 -2.76
N GLY A 505 19.55 11.20 -2.79
CA GLY A 505 20.61 11.12 -1.80
C GLY A 505 20.22 11.75 -0.47
N THR A 506 20.96 11.44 0.59
CA THR A 506 20.72 12.03 1.91
C THR A 506 21.01 13.53 1.93
N SER A 507 20.21 14.28 2.68
CA SER A 507 20.39 15.71 2.90
C SER A 507 21.17 16.06 4.19
N LEU A 508 21.73 15.05 4.90
CA LEU A 508 22.45 15.29 6.14
C LEU A 508 23.74 16.09 5.87
N PRO A 509 23.97 17.21 6.56
CA PRO A 509 25.20 17.95 6.48
C PRO A 509 26.33 17.13 7.15
N ASN A 510 27.53 17.21 6.65
CA ASN A 510 28.75 16.54 7.19
C ASN A 510 28.97 15.09 6.76
N ILE A 511 28.30 14.59 5.76
CA ILE A 511 28.61 13.28 5.16
C ILE A 511 30.04 13.32 4.58
N GLN A 512 30.85 12.31 4.91
CA GLN A 512 32.25 12.19 4.45
C GLN A 512 32.43 11.12 3.37
N SER A 513 31.52 10.14 3.30
CA SER A 513 31.54 9.08 2.30
C SER A 513 30.42 9.29 1.29
N GLY A 514 30.75 9.39 0.03
CA GLY A 514 29.81 9.53 -1.07
C GLY A 514 29.19 8.19 -1.46
N ALA A 515 27.99 8.24 -2.05
CA ALA A 515 27.27 7.07 -2.54
C ALA A 515 26.80 7.31 -3.98
N THR A 516 26.31 6.26 -4.62
CA THR A 516 25.73 6.36 -5.96
C THR A 516 24.23 6.54 -5.86
N VAL A 517 23.69 7.51 -6.60
CA VAL A 517 22.25 7.77 -6.73
C VAL A 517 21.84 7.57 -8.18
N ARG A 518 20.79 6.77 -8.40
CA ARG A 518 20.29 6.47 -9.75
C ARG A 518 18.79 6.62 -9.81
N GLY A 519 18.31 7.36 -10.83
CA GLY A 519 16.92 7.32 -11.29
C GLY A 519 16.60 5.98 -11.94
N GLY A 520 15.32 5.60 -11.94
CA GLY A 520 14.80 4.35 -12.46
C GLY A 520 14.14 4.48 -13.85
N LEU A 521 12.98 3.82 -14.01
CA LEU A 521 12.15 3.93 -15.21
C LEU A 521 10.77 4.48 -14.85
N ALA A 522 10.38 5.62 -15.41
CA ALA A 522 9.03 6.14 -15.40
C ALA A 522 8.42 5.97 -16.79
N LEU A 523 7.37 5.15 -16.91
CA LEU A 523 6.77 4.79 -18.21
C LEU A 523 5.27 5.09 -18.23
N PHE A 524 4.86 5.87 -19.21
CA PHE A 524 3.45 6.10 -19.59
C PHE A 524 3.28 5.65 -21.04
N ALA A 525 2.63 4.48 -21.25
CA ALA A 525 2.67 3.87 -22.56
C ALA A 525 1.36 3.23 -23.00
N ALA A 526 1.07 3.35 -24.30
CA ALA A 526 0.07 2.56 -25.00
C ALA A 526 0.76 1.59 -25.96
N ASP A 527 0.28 0.34 -25.97
CA ASP A 527 0.82 -0.74 -26.83
C ASP A 527 -0.32 -1.51 -27.48
N THR A 528 -0.09 -2.09 -28.65
CA THR A 528 -0.98 -3.04 -29.34
C THR A 528 -2.46 -2.60 -29.36
N ALA A 529 -2.76 -1.39 -29.89
CA ALA A 529 -4.09 -0.77 -29.91
C ALA A 529 -4.70 -0.45 -28.51
N GLY A 530 -3.91 -0.43 -27.44
CA GLY A 530 -4.33 0.09 -26.15
C GLY A 530 -4.56 1.60 -26.17
N THR A 531 -5.47 2.10 -25.33
CA THR A 531 -5.74 3.54 -25.23
C THR A 531 -5.49 4.07 -23.81
N ILE A 532 -4.97 5.30 -23.72
CA ILE A 532 -4.89 6.03 -22.46
C ILE A 532 -5.48 7.42 -22.67
N LEU A 533 -6.50 7.75 -21.89
CA LEU A 533 -7.09 9.07 -21.78
C LEU A 533 -6.74 9.68 -20.42
N LEU A 534 -6.07 10.82 -20.41
CA LEU A 534 -5.75 11.60 -19.24
C LEU A 534 -6.33 13.01 -19.44
N ASP A 535 -7.30 13.38 -18.61
CA ASP A 535 -7.92 14.71 -18.72
C ASP A 535 -7.03 15.85 -18.19
N GLY A 536 -6.17 15.53 -17.20
CA GLY A 536 -5.25 16.47 -16.56
C GLY A 536 -3.85 16.49 -17.15
N ASN A 537 -2.87 16.86 -16.32
CA ASN A 537 -1.46 16.95 -16.68
C ASN A 537 -0.74 15.61 -16.43
N LEU A 538 0.28 15.36 -17.23
CA LEU A 538 1.21 14.23 -17.05
C LEU A 538 2.56 14.71 -16.53
N ASN A 539 3.05 14.08 -15.46
CA ASN A 539 4.41 14.28 -14.95
C ASN A 539 5.15 12.94 -14.86
N LEU A 540 6.26 12.83 -15.58
CA LEU A 540 7.18 11.70 -15.53
C LEU A 540 8.52 12.17 -14.95
N SER A 541 9.03 11.52 -13.87
CA SER A 541 10.29 11.94 -13.27
C SER A 541 11.16 10.74 -12.90
N THR A 542 12.40 10.77 -13.36
CA THR A 542 13.45 9.80 -13.02
C THR A 542 14.74 10.51 -12.64
N ASP A 543 14.63 11.66 -12.02
CA ASP A 543 15.75 12.49 -11.62
C ASP A 543 16.62 11.81 -10.57
N ALA A 544 17.88 12.17 -10.54
CA ALA A 544 18.84 11.72 -9.53
C ALA A 544 19.48 12.90 -8.82
N PHE A 545 19.40 12.91 -7.49
CA PHE A 545 19.98 13.96 -6.65
C PHE A 545 21.03 13.37 -5.72
N GLY A 546 22.30 13.67 -5.97
CA GLY A 546 23.41 13.23 -5.14
C GLY A 546 23.34 13.77 -3.72
N SER A 547 23.91 13.03 -2.77
CA SER A 547 23.94 13.42 -1.36
C SER A 547 24.69 14.74 -1.16
N LEU A 548 24.20 15.58 -0.25
CA LEU A 548 24.87 16.82 0.14
C LEU A 548 26.02 16.51 1.09
N GLY A 549 27.26 16.50 0.58
CA GLY A 549 28.47 16.44 1.38
C GLY A 549 28.84 17.79 2.00
N SER A 550 29.78 17.77 2.96
CA SER A 550 30.29 18.99 3.55
C SER A 550 31.23 19.74 2.59
N LEU A 551 31.02 21.02 2.37
CA LEU A 551 31.95 21.89 1.66
C LEU A 551 33.13 22.37 2.53
N PHE A 552 33.09 22.14 3.85
CA PHE A 552 34.05 22.62 4.82
C PHE A 552 34.92 21.53 5.45
N SER A 553 34.59 20.26 5.25
CA SER A 553 35.32 19.09 5.73
C SER A 553 35.60 18.13 4.57
N PRO A 554 36.71 17.37 4.57
CA PRO A 554 36.95 16.39 3.51
C PRO A 554 35.76 15.44 3.35
N SER A 555 35.21 15.37 2.14
CA SER A 555 34.06 14.54 1.80
C SER A 555 34.27 13.87 0.45
N SER A 556 33.76 12.65 0.31
CA SER A 556 33.80 11.91 -0.94
C SER A 556 32.71 12.39 -1.93
N VAL A 557 32.89 12.03 -3.19
CA VAL A 557 31.94 12.35 -4.25
C VAL A 557 30.65 11.50 -4.12
N SER A 558 29.50 12.10 -4.43
CA SER A 558 28.22 11.42 -4.54
C SER A 558 27.66 11.63 -5.96
N ASN A 559 27.93 10.67 -6.84
CA ASN A 559 27.52 10.76 -8.23
C ASN A 559 26.02 10.51 -8.38
N ALA A 560 25.39 11.27 -9.29
CA ALA A 560 24.00 11.14 -9.65
C ALA A 560 23.85 10.77 -11.13
N TYR A 561 22.98 9.80 -11.39
CA TYR A 561 22.69 9.29 -12.73
C TYR A 561 21.17 9.33 -12.96
N GLY A 562 20.70 10.16 -13.88
CA GLY A 562 19.29 10.21 -14.28
C GLY A 562 18.82 8.90 -14.88
N GLY A 563 17.52 8.63 -14.77
CA GLY A 563 16.90 7.39 -15.26
C GLY A 563 16.32 7.54 -16.67
N GLN A 564 15.18 6.88 -16.90
CA GLN A 564 14.44 6.97 -18.17
C GLN A 564 12.99 7.36 -17.92
N SER A 565 12.59 8.55 -18.39
CA SER A 565 11.20 9.03 -18.40
C SER A 565 10.64 8.93 -19.81
N ARG A 566 9.63 8.07 -20.02
CA ARG A 566 9.13 7.76 -21.35
C ARG A 566 7.62 7.93 -21.46
N LEU A 567 7.18 8.79 -22.38
CA LEU A 567 5.85 8.84 -22.94
C LEU A 567 5.90 8.11 -24.30
N SER A 568 5.23 6.97 -24.44
CA SER A 568 5.51 6.09 -25.58
C SER A 568 4.28 5.39 -26.12
N VAL A 569 4.16 5.32 -27.45
CA VAL A 569 3.37 4.31 -28.16
C VAL A 569 4.34 3.30 -28.75
N GLN A 570 4.28 2.04 -28.29
CA GLN A 570 5.33 1.06 -28.58
C GLN A 570 5.07 0.23 -29.84
N SER A 571 3.84 -0.28 -30.04
CA SER A 571 3.49 -1.08 -31.22
C SER A 571 1.99 -1.07 -31.51
N GLY A 572 1.62 -1.40 -32.74
CA GLY A 572 0.26 -1.82 -33.11
C GLY A 572 -0.85 -0.77 -33.04
N GLY A 573 -0.56 0.51 -33.18
CA GLY A 573 -1.61 1.55 -33.30
C GLY A 573 -2.26 1.99 -32.01
N GLY A 574 -1.56 1.92 -30.86
CA GLY A 574 -2.01 2.48 -29.60
C GLY A 574 -2.22 3.99 -29.63
N SER A 575 -2.99 4.53 -28.68
CA SER A 575 -3.23 5.97 -28.58
C SER A 575 -3.13 6.50 -27.16
N ILE A 576 -2.55 7.70 -27.04
CA ILE A 576 -2.47 8.45 -25.78
C ILE A 576 -3.04 9.84 -26.05
N ALA A 577 -4.02 10.25 -25.23
CA ALA A 577 -4.56 11.61 -25.23
C ALA A 577 -4.35 12.24 -23.85
N ILE A 578 -3.77 13.44 -23.81
CA ILE A 578 -3.49 14.22 -22.59
C ILE A 578 -4.18 15.58 -22.73
N GLY A 579 -5.12 15.88 -21.84
CA GLY A 579 -5.90 17.11 -21.85
C GLY A 579 -5.12 18.33 -21.37
N GLY A 580 -4.10 18.16 -20.54
CA GLY A 580 -3.23 19.21 -20.04
C GLY A 580 -1.83 19.21 -20.67
N ASP A 581 -0.85 19.61 -19.86
CA ASP A 581 0.57 19.61 -20.21
C ASP A 581 1.20 18.24 -19.94
N ALA A 582 2.25 17.88 -20.71
CA ALA A 582 3.09 16.72 -20.47
C ALA A 582 4.52 17.17 -20.15
N PHE A 583 5.03 16.71 -19.01
CA PHE A 583 6.40 16.92 -18.56
C PHE A 583 7.10 15.58 -18.34
N ALA A 584 8.34 15.45 -18.84
CA ALA A 584 9.18 14.30 -18.58
C ALA A 584 10.59 14.76 -18.22
N SER A 585 11.10 14.35 -17.06
CA SER A 585 12.42 14.70 -16.56
C SER A 585 13.26 13.46 -16.24
N ALA A 586 14.52 13.51 -16.60
CA ALA A 586 15.53 12.53 -16.27
C ALA A 586 16.87 13.22 -15.94
N SER A 587 16.81 14.30 -15.20
CA SER A 587 17.93 15.15 -14.86
C SER A 587 18.78 14.54 -13.74
N ALA A 588 20.03 15.00 -13.63
CA ALA A 588 20.94 14.52 -12.59
C ALA A 588 21.75 15.67 -11.97
N VAL A 589 21.79 15.71 -10.64
CA VAL A 589 22.56 16.68 -9.88
C VAL A 589 23.56 15.97 -8.99
N GLY A 590 24.84 16.09 -9.27
CA GLY A 590 25.92 15.57 -8.45
C GLY A 590 25.92 16.20 -7.06
N GLY A 591 26.21 15.43 -6.03
CA GLY A 591 26.29 15.90 -4.64
C GLY A 591 27.47 16.84 -4.41
N SER A 592 27.37 17.71 -3.40
CA SER A 592 28.50 18.57 -3.01
C SER A 592 29.62 17.75 -2.35
N SER A 593 30.88 18.20 -2.51
CA SER A 593 32.04 17.53 -1.96
C SER A 593 33.13 18.54 -1.55
N ASN A 594 34.11 18.06 -0.77
CA ASN A 594 35.35 18.78 -0.45
C ASN A 594 36.51 17.79 -0.47
N ASN A 595 37.02 17.48 -1.64
CA ASN A 595 38.17 16.59 -1.81
C ASN A 595 39.18 17.23 -2.76
N ALA A 596 40.43 16.77 -2.72
CA ALA A 596 41.51 17.30 -3.56
C ALA A 596 41.43 16.83 -5.03
N GLY A 597 40.46 16.00 -5.38
CA GLY A 597 40.24 15.47 -6.73
C GLY A 597 39.07 16.12 -7.47
N ALA A 598 38.46 15.36 -8.36
CA ALA A 598 37.28 15.79 -9.08
C ALA A 598 36.01 15.76 -8.19
N GLY A 599 35.08 16.69 -8.43
CA GLY A 599 33.75 16.71 -7.79
C GLY A 599 32.80 15.63 -8.32
N SER A 600 31.64 15.59 -7.75
CA SER A 600 30.57 14.60 -8.11
C SER A 600 30.02 14.83 -9.52
N ILE A 601 29.79 13.75 -10.23
CA ILE A 601 29.21 13.79 -11.57
C ILE A 601 27.69 13.90 -11.45
N GLY A 602 27.07 14.77 -12.29
CA GLY A 602 25.66 14.73 -12.62
C GLY A 602 25.52 14.30 -14.09
N ASP A 603 25.12 13.04 -14.30
CA ASP A 603 24.96 12.43 -15.61
C ASP A 603 23.47 12.19 -15.87
N ALA A 604 22.85 13.05 -16.66
CA ALA A 604 21.44 12.98 -16.96
C ALA A 604 21.06 11.76 -17.79
N GLY A 605 19.82 11.31 -17.65
CA GLY A 605 19.28 10.14 -18.31
C GLY A 605 18.58 10.45 -19.64
N GLN A 606 17.37 9.91 -19.78
CA GLN A 606 16.60 10.06 -21.03
C GLN A 606 15.17 10.49 -20.72
N ALA A 607 14.74 11.64 -21.23
CA ALA A 607 13.36 12.11 -21.25
C ALA A 607 12.84 12.03 -22.72
N ILE A 608 11.95 11.09 -22.99
CA ILE A 608 11.57 10.72 -24.36
C ILE A 608 10.06 10.70 -24.53
N ALA A 609 9.57 11.34 -25.60
CA ALA A 609 8.23 11.15 -26.13
C ALA A 609 8.33 10.50 -27.51
N ASN A 610 7.88 9.22 -27.68
CA ASN A 610 8.11 8.53 -28.93
C ASN A 610 6.97 7.61 -29.37
N ILE A 611 6.87 7.43 -30.68
CA ILE A 611 6.10 6.38 -31.33
C ILE A 611 7.06 5.49 -32.10
N ASN A 612 7.11 4.19 -31.72
CA ASN A 612 7.98 3.22 -32.40
C ASN A 612 7.34 2.61 -33.64
N ASP A 613 6.01 2.52 -33.69
CA ASP A 613 5.20 2.02 -34.80
C ASP A 613 4.00 2.96 -35.00
N ALA A 614 3.05 2.61 -35.85
CA ALA A 614 1.86 3.43 -36.04
C ALA A 614 1.11 3.68 -34.73
N GLY A 615 0.67 4.91 -34.51
CA GLY A 615 -0.08 5.30 -33.30
C GLY A 615 -0.27 6.80 -33.19
N LEU A 616 -0.85 7.21 -32.06
CA LEU A 616 -1.17 8.62 -31.79
C LEU A 616 -0.75 9.04 -30.40
N ILE A 617 -0.03 10.16 -30.29
CA ILE A 617 0.11 10.93 -29.05
C ILE A 617 -0.49 12.30 -29.30
N ASN A 618 -1.52 12.67 -28.54
CA ASN A 618 -2.18 13.95 -28.63
C ASN A 618 -2.12 14.66 -27.26
N ILE A 619 -1.43 15.78 -27.19
CA ILE A 619 -1.25 16.62 -26.00
C ILE A 619 -1.91 17.96 -26.29
N THR A 620 -2.95 18.32 -25.55
CA THR A 620 -3.65 19.59 -25.74
C THR A 620 -2.81 20.79 -25.26
N GLY A 621 -2.03 20.61 -24.22
CA GLY A 621 -1.08 21.56 -23.66
C GLY A 621 0.28 21.54 -24.35
N GLY A 622 1.31 21.90 -23.59
CA GLY A 622 2.71 21.84 -24.00
C GLY A 622 3.37 20.51 -23.70
N LEU A 623 4.47 20.21 -24.40
CA LEU A 623 5.36 19.09 -24.12
C LEU A 623 6.73 19.61 -23.70
N GLN A 624 7.15 19.27 -22.49
CA GLN A 624 8.49 19.60 -21.98
C GLN A 624 9.26 18.30 -21.69
N LEU A 625 10.46 18.20 -22.21
CA LEU A 625 11.39 17.10 -22.01
C LEU A 625 12.70 17.65 -21.46
N GLU A 626 13.16 17.12 -20.31
CA GLU A 626 14.34 17.63 -19.61
C GLU A 626 15.29 16.49 -19.22
N ALA A 627 16.55 16.64 -19.61
CA ALA A 627 17.60 15.68 -19.28
C ALA A 627 18.91 16.43 -18.99
N ASP A 628 18.90 17.28 -17.95
CA ASP A 628 20.00 18.17 -17.62
C ASP A 628 20.95 17.54 -16.61
N GLY A 629 22.25 17.63 -16.88
CA GLY A 629 23.29 17.14 -15.98
C GLY A 629 24.02 18.26 -15.28
N THR A 630 23.99 18.31 -13.94
CA THR A 630 24.70 19.30 -13.14
C THR A 630 25.78 18.64 -12.29
N GLY A 631 27.02 19.01 -12.52
CA GLY A 631 28.15 18.59 -11.67
C GLY A 631 28.08 19.19 -10.27
N GLY A 632 28.43 18.42 -9.25
CA GLY A 632 28.42 18.87 -7.87
C GLY A 632 29.53 19.90 -7.58
N ALA A 633 29.28 20.82 -6.64
CA ALA A 633 30.27 21.74 -6.15
C ALA A 633 31.37 21.01 -5.38
N ASN A 634 32.66 21.42 -5.55
CA ASN A 634 33.79 20.82 -4.84
C ASN A 634 34.74 21.89 -4.29
N ALA A 635 34.68 22.13 -3.00
CA ALA A 635 35.50 23.17 -2.36
C ALA A 635 37.00 22.78 -2.25
N GLY A 636 37.33 21.50 -2.29
CA GLY A 636 38.74 20.99 -2.13
C GLY A 636 39.49 20.82 -3.43
N GLY A 637 38.82 20.88 -4.60
CA GLY A 637 39.46 20.53 -5.88
C GLY A 637 38.69 21.04 -7.09
N THR A 638 38.67 20.26 -8.15
CA THR A 638 37.92 20.58 -9.37
C THR A 638 36.42 20.34 -9.16
N GLY A 639 35.55 21.25 -9.60
CA GLY A 639 34.10 21.04 -9.63
C GLY A 639 33.69 19.79 -10.44
N GLY A 640 32.53 19.24 -10.15
CA GLY A 640 32.03 18.05 -10.80
C GLY A 640 31.69 18.27 -12.28
N VAL A 641 31.62 17.18 -13.03
CA VAL A 641 31.20 17.21 -14.44
C VAL A 641 29.70 17.13 -14.55
N GLY A 642 29.10 18.00 -15.36
CA GLY A 642 27.69 17.94 -15.75
C GLY A 642 27.58 17.41 -17.18
N LEU A 643 26.82 16.33 -17.35
CA LEU A 643 26.58 15.69 -18.64
C LEU A 643 25.08 15.74 -18.95
N GLY A 644 24.69 16.53 -19.95
CA GLY A 644 23.33 16.51 -20.51
C GLY A 644 23.03 15.16 -21.11
N GLY A 645 21.80 14.70 -20.91
CA GLY A 645 21.32 13.40 -21.36
C GLY A 645 20.67 13.45 -22.74
N ARG A 646 19.49 12.83 -22.85
CA ARG A 646 18.69 12.88 -24.07
C ARG A 646 17.26 13.36 -23.78
N ALA A 647 16.90 14.50 -24.32
CA ALA A 647 15.55 15.07 -24.29
C ALA A 647 14.99 15.08 -25.72
N SER A 648 14.16 14.13 -26.12
CA SER A 648 13.75 14.06 -27.52
C SER A 648 12.35 13.54 -27.76
N SER A 649 11.64 14.17 -28.70
CA SER A 649 10.44 13.62 -29.34
C SER A 649 10.82 12.93 -30.67
N ALA A 650 10.35 11.69 -30.87
CA ALA A 650 10.78 10.91 -32.02
C ALA A 650 9.66 10.04 -32.62
N LEU A 651 9.53 10.03 -33.94
CA LEU A 651 8.76 9.07 -34.71
C LEU A 651 9.71 8.21 -35.56
N PHE A 652 9.62 6.89 -35.44
CA PHE A 652 10.54 5.97 -36.11
C PHE A 652 9.95 5.32 -37.38
N THR A 653 8.73 4.76 -37.30
CA THR A 653 8.14 3.97 -38.40
C THR A 653 6.71 4.38 -38.75
N GLY A 654 6.26 5.55 -38.31
CA GLY A 654 4.94 6.10 -38.60
C GLY A 654 4.25 6.66 -37.35
N GLY A 655 3.02 7.11 -37.52
CA GLY A 655 2.23 7.69 -36.43
C GLY A 655 2.19 9.21 -36.41
N THR A 656 1.54 9.75 -35.41
CA THR A 656 1.34 11.19 -35.26
C THR A 656 1.56 11.63 -33.82
N ILE A 657 2.36 12.69 -33.62
CA ILE A 657 2.49 13.41 -32.34
C ILE A 657 1.95 14.82 -32.54
N ASN A 658 0.88 15.17 -31.82
CA ASN A 658 0.31 16.51 -31.76
C ASN A 658 0.59 17.14 -30.42
N VAL A 659 1.14 18.35 -30.41
CA VAL A 659 1.34 19.22 -29.23
C VAL A 659 0.60 20.51 -29.48
N GLY A 660 -0.43 20.82 -28.72
CA GLY A 660 -1.33 21.95 -28.95
C GLY A 660 -0.66 23.29 -28.70
N LEU A 661 0.24 23.36 -27.72
CA LEU A 661 0.98 24.57 -27.38
C LEU A 661 2.46 24.47 -27.77
N GLY A 662 3.37 24.71 -26.84
CA GLY A 662 4.81 24.71 -27.10
C GLY A 662 5.49 23.36 -26.90
N PHE A 663 6.60 23.18 -27.59
CA PHE A 663 7.53 22.08 -27.38
C PHE A 663 8.85 22.60 -26.84
N ASN A 664 9.31 22.04 -25.71
CA ASN A 664 10.61 22.35 -25.13
C ASN A 664 11.39 21.06 -24.88
N ALA A 665 12.63 20.98 -25.36
CA ALA A 665 13.55 19.87 -25.09
C ALA A 665 14.90 20.43 -24.63
N GLU A 666 15.30 20.07 -23.41
CA GLU A 666 16.56 20.53 -22.82
C GLU A 666 17.41 19.31 -22.40
N ALA A 667 18.68 19.33 -22.81
CA ALA A 667 19.68 18.34 -22.44
C ALA A 667 21.01 19.06 -22.19
N ASP A 668 20.98 19.96 -21.22
CA ASP A 668 22.09 20.83 -20.92
C ASP A 668 23.06 20.20 -19.92
N GLY A 669 24.35 20.48 -20.03
CA GLY A 669 25.37 20.06 -19.11
C GLY A 669 25.99 21.24 -18.39
N LEU A 670 25.86 21.32 -17.06
CA LEU A 670 26.41 22.36 -16.22
C LEU A 670 27.55 21.82 -15.35
N GLY A 671 28.77 22.27 -15.54
CA GLY A 671 29.92 21.98 -14.67
C GLY A 671 29.73 22.57 -13.27
N GLY A 672 30.12 21.80 -12.24
CA GLY A 672 30.09 22.27 -10.85
C GLY A 672 31.14 23.32 -10.56
N THR A 673 30.92 24.14 -9.54
CA THR A 673 31.92 25.12 -9.04
C THR A 673 33.01 24.41 -8.22
N GLY A 674 34.23 24.96 -8.20
CA GLY A 674 35.36 24.37 -7.45
C GLY A 674 36.51 25.30 -7.26
N GLN A 675 37.66 24.83 -6.74
CA GLN A 675 38.93 25.59 -6.85
C GLN A 675 39.29 25.80 -8.34
N THR A 676 38.98 24.79 -9.17
CA THR A 676 38.91 24.87 -10.62
C THR A 676 37.50 24.48 -11.02
N GLY A 677 36.88 25.20 -11.99
CA GLY A 677 35.55 24.88 -12.47
C GLY A 677 35.46 23.51 -13.12
N GLY A 678 34.35 22.81 -12.94
CA GLY A 678 34.03 21.52 -13.57
C GLY A 678 33.60 21.69 -15.03
N ALA A 679 33.69 20.62 -15.84
CA ALA A 679 33.27 20.69 -17.23
C ALA A 679 31.76 20.49 -17.36
N GLY A 680 31.12 21.20 -18.35
CA GLY A 680 29.74 21.00 -18.74
C GLY A 680 29.66 20.54 -20.21
N PHE A 681 28.98 19.44 -20.44
CA PHE A 681 28.79 18.86 -21.78
C PHE A 681 27.30 18.77 -22.09
N GLY A 682 26.80 19.48 -23.09
CA GLY A 682 25.45 19.32 -23.59
C GLY A 682 25.19 17.93 -24.15
N GLY A 683 23.97 17.48 -24.07
CA GLY A 683 23.52 16.18 -24.52
C GLY A 683 22.90 16.18 -25.91
N ILE A 684 21.73 15.56 -26.02
CA ILE A 684 20.96 15.46 -27.27
C ILE A 684 19.54 15.97 -27.00
N ALA A 685 19.12 17.05 -27.71
CA ALA A 685 17.82 17.65 -27.52
C ALA A 685 17.11 17.85 -28.87
N GLY A 686 15.79 17.62 -28.96
CA GLY A 686 15.03 17.99 -30.15
C GLY A 686 13.84 17.13 -30.52
N ALA A 687 13.31 17.39 -31.72
CA ALA A 687 12.23 16.59 -32.32
C ALA A 687 12.66 16.05 -33.68
N ILE A 688 12.37 14.76 -33.91
CA ILE A 688 12.67 14.13 -35.20
C ILE A 688 11.50 13.27 -35.68
N ALA A 689 11.00 13.55 -36.87
CA ALA A 689 10.10 12.68 -37.63
C ALA A 689 10.89 11.92 -38.67
N THR A 690 11.04 10.59 -38.54
CA THR A 690 11.65 9.75 -39.58
C THR A 690 10.59 9.29 -40.57
N ILE A 691 9.39 8.93 -40.12
CA ILE A 691 8.20 8.64 -40.90
C ILE A 691 7.00 9.10 -40.06
N GLY A 692 6.03 9.79 -40.69
CA GLY A 692 4.83 10.31 -40.00
C GLY A 692 4.93 11.81 -39.67
N ASP A 693 4.04 12.30 -38.79
CA ASP A 693 3.83 13.71 -38.59
C ASP A 693 4.02 14.12 -37.14
N ILE A 694 4.84 15.15 -36.90
CA ILE A 694 4.91 15.89 -35.62
C ILE A 694 4.34 17.28 -35.89
N THR A 695 3.29 17.65 -35.13
CA THR A 695 2.67 18.97 -35.20
C THR A 695 2.80 19.66 -33.82
N ILE A 696 3.36 20.85 -33.79
CA ILE A 696 3.52 21.70 -32.64
C ILE A 696 2.75 23.00 -32.90
N GLY A 697 1.66 23.25 -32.17
CA GLY A 697 0.78 24.42 -32.39
C GLY A 697 1.41 25.75 -32.03
N GLY A 698 2.35 25.77 -31.09
CA GLY A 698 3.11 26.95 -30.68
C GLY A 698 4.55 26.91 -31.11
N SER A 699 5.45 27.49 -30.29
CA SER A 699 6.89 27.52 -30.57
C SER A 699 7.58 26.22 -30.16
N ALA A 700 8.69 25.86 -30.86
CA ALA A 700 9.54 24.73 -30.58
C ALA A 700 10.94 25.20 -30.18
N PHE A 701 11.42 24.71 -29.04
CA PHE A 701 12.74 24.99 -28.54
C PHE A 701 13.50 23.71 -28.23
N ALA A 702 14.77 23.64 -28.65
CA ALA A 702 15.66 22.53 -28.33
C ALA A 702 17.01 23.11 -27.86
N SER A 703 17.48 22.74 -26.66
CA SER A 703 18.75 23.17 -26.09
C SER A 703 19.61 21.96 -25.72
N ALA A 704 20.88 22.01 -26.13
CA ALA A 704 21.90 21.05 -25.73
C ALA A 704 23.18 21.86 -25.36
N ALA A 705 23.04 22.80 -24.42
CA ALA A 705 24.14 23.67 -24.04
C ALA A 705 25.13 22.97 -23.11
N GLY A 706 26.42 23.29 -23.25
CA GLY A 706 27.48 22.91 -22.33
C GLY A 706 28.03 24.13 -21.61
N LEU A 707 27.81 24.22 -20.30
CA LEU A 707 28.23 25.35 -19.47
C LEU A 707 29.30 24.91 -18.48
N GLY A 708 30.54 25.45 -18.64
CA GLY A 708 31.61 25.19 -17.67
C GLY A 708 31.32 25.82 -16.31
N GLY A 709 31.67 25.14 -15.22
CA GLY A 709 31.55 25.66 -13.86
C GLY A 709 32.57 26.77 -13.58
N GLY A 710 32.22 27.73 -12.71
CA GLY A 710 33.10 28.77 -12.25
C GLY A 710 34.16 28.32 -11.24
N ALA A 711 35.34 28.97 -11.17
CA ALA A 711 36.23 28.79 -10.07
C ALA A 711 35.85 29.67 -8.87
N PHE A 712 36.08 29.14 -7.65
CA PHE A 712 35.82 29.90 -6.43
C PHE A 712 36.68 31.15 -6.31
N PHE A 713 36.14 32.21 -5.79
CA PHE A 713 36.84 33.40 -5.45
C PHE A 713 37.97 33.13 -4.43
N GLY A 714 39.15 33.76 -4.63
CA GLY A 714 40.27 33.63 -3.71
C GLY A 714 41.29 32.53 -4.05
N PHE A 715 40.95 31.58 -4.94
CA PHE A 715 41.84 30.46 -5.29
C PHE A 715 42.63 30.64 -6.60
N GLY A 716 42.27 31.65 -7.45
CA GLY A 716 42.97 31.88 -8.73
C GLY A 716 42.87 30.71 -9.73
N GLY A 717 41.92 29.80 -9.57
CA GLY A 717 41.76 28.64 -10.42
C GLY A 717 41.07 28.97 -11.77
N ASN A 718 41.21 28.07 -12.74
CA ASN A 718 40.62 28.26 -14.06
C ASN A 718 39.11 27.91 -14.03
N GLY A 719 38.33 28.57 -14.88
CA GLY A 719 36.96 28.17 -15.18
C GLY A 719 36.90 26.81 -15.90
N GLY A 720 35.78 26.13 -15.82
CA GLY A 720 35.56 24.85 -16.46
C GLY A 720 35.33 24.91 -17.96
N LEU A 721 35.53 23.81 -18.65
CA LEU A 721 35.22 23.65 -20.07
C LEU A 721 33.69 23.62 -20.27
N GLY A 722 33.16 24.34 -21.27
CA GLY A 722 31.81 24.20 -21.72
C GLY A 722 31.76 23.75 -23.18
N ARG A 723 31.09 22.60 -23.44
CA ARG A 723 30.92 22.06 -24.79
C ARG A 723 29.47 21.78 -25.08
N GLY A 724 28.91 22.46 -26.11
CA GLY A 724 27.57 22.18 -26.62
C GLY A 724 27.43 20.75 -27.15
N GLY A 725 26.23 20.19 -27.06
CA GLY A 725 25.85 18.89 -27.56
C GLY A 725 25.26 18.91 -28.97
N ASN A 726 24.13 18.20 -29.15
CA ASN A 726 23.42 18.15 -30.42
C ASN A 726 21.96 18.58 -30.22
N ALA A 727 21.54 19.65 -30.89
CA ALA A 727 20.17 20.15 -30.88
C ALA A 727 19.56 20.11 -32.26
N PHE A 728 18.35 19.57 -32.43
CA PHE A 728 17.73 19.39 -33.72
C PHE A 728 16.19 19.55 -33.70
N LEU A 729 15.67 20.10 -34.80
CA LEU A 729 14.26 20.07 -35.17
C LEU A 729 14.20 19.56 -36.63
N GLN A 730 13.79 18.32 -36.88
CA GLN A 730 14.09 17.62 -38.12
C GLN A 730 12.97 16.72 -38.60
N ALA A 731 12.75 16.67 -39.91
CA ALA A 731 11.93 15.66 -40.60
C ALA A 731 12.77 14.95 -41.67
N ASN A 732 12.86 13.64 -41.58
CA ASN A 732 13.66 12.78 -42.45
C ASN A 732 12.76 11.72 -43.13
N GLY A 733 12.03 12.14 -44.16
CA GLY A 733 11.26 11.20 -45.00
C GLY A 733 12.14 10.34 -45.87
N THR A 734 11.58 9.28 -46.41
CA THR A 734 12.21 8.45 -47.46
C THR A 734 11.56 8.73 -48.81
N LEU A 735 12.11 8.19 -49.91
CA LEU A 735 11.51 8.29 -51.26
C LEU A 735 10.08 7.70 -51.32
N ALA A 736 9.74 6.80 -50.37
CA ALA A 736 8.46 6.08 -50.36
C ALA A 736 7.49 6.56 -49.26
N GLN A 737 7.98 7.28 -48.26
CA GLN A 737 7.19 7.66 -47.08
C GLN A 737 7.54 9.09 -46.65
N THR A 738 6.53 9.88 -46.42
CA THR A 738 6.67 11.27 -45.98
C THR A 738 6.92 11.36 -44.48
N ALA A 739 7.69 12.37 -44.05
CA ALA A 739 7.80 12.82 -42.68
C ALA A 739 7.59 14.33 -42.67
N THR A 740 6.79 14.81 -41.73
CA THR A 740 6.58 16.24 -41.55
C THR A 740 6.86 16.67 -40.11
N LEU A 741 7.45 17.84 -39.93
CA LEU A 741 7.52 18.56 -38.66
C LEU A 741 6.92 19.94 -38.94
N THR A 742 5.76 20.19 -38.32
CA THR A 742 5.06 21.50 -38.43
C THR A 742 5.16 22.24 -37.12
N VAL A 743 5.61 23.47 -37.12
CA VAL A 743 5.73 24.35 -35.98
C VAL A 743 4.92 25.64 -36.24
N GLY A 744 3.92 25.91 -35.38
CA GLY A 744 3.02 27.06 -35.53
C GLY A 744 3.61 28.40 -35.08
N GLY A 745 4.68 28.38 -34.30
CA GLY A 745 5.42 29.56 -33.80
C GLY A 745 6.89 29.56 -34.20
N ASP A 746 7.73 30.09 -33.36
CA ASP A 746 9.18 30.13 -33.58
C ASP A 746 9.81 28.74 -33.38
N ALA A 747 10.79 28.40 -34.20
CA ALA A 747 11.58 27.18 -34.10
C ALA A 747 13.03 27.53 -33.79
N THR A 748 13.55 27.05 -32.67
CA THR A 748 14.92 27.34 -32.22
C THR A 748 15.63 26.05 -31.81
N ALA A 749 16.82 25.79 -32.35
CA ALA A 749 17.74 24.76 -31.89
C ALA A 749 19.07 25.38 -31.51
N SER A 750 19.56 25.11 -30.30
CA SER A 750 20.76 25.71 -29.71
C SER A 750 21.69 24.66 -29.12
N ALA A 751 22.94 24.63 -29.57
CA ALA A 751 24.00 23.77 -29.04
C ALA A 751 25.21 24.65 -28.59
N ARG A 752 24.98 25.51 -27.62
CA ARG A 752 25.94 26.51 -27.16
C ARG A 752 26.97 25.91 -26.21
N GLY A 753 28.25 26.21 -26.41
CA GLY A 753 29.31 25.93 -25.44
C GLY A 753 29.81 27.22 -24.77
N VAL A 754 29.81 27.27 -23.44
CA VAL A 754 30.29 28.45 -22.69
C VAL A 754 31.24 28.00 -21.62
N GLY A 755 32.49 28.48 -21.64
CA GLY A 755 33.43 28.23 -20.55
C GLY A 755 33.05 28.96 -19.27
N GLY A 756 33.42 28.36 -18.13
CA GLY A 756 33.16 28.96 -16.81
C GLY A 756 34.09 30.10 -16.48
N ASP A 757 33.74 30.92 -15.51
CA ASP A 757 34.51 32.04 -15.03
C ASP A 757 35.78 31.58 -14.27
N GLY A 758 36.90 32.21 -14.51
CA GLY A 758 38.12 32.01 -13.71
C GLY A 758 38.02 32.71 -12.35
N GLY A 759 38.65 32.13 -11.33
CA GLY A 759 38.65 32.65 -9.97
C GLY A 759 39.51 33.93 -9.89
N GLN A 760 39.02 34.97 -9.18
CA GLN A 760 39.78 36.17 -8.89
C GLN A 760 40.66 35.94 -7.63
N SER A 761 41.84 36.49 -7.61
CA SER A 761 42.69 36.50 -6.40
C SER A 761 42.27 37.66 -5.50
N ASP A 762 42.32 37.47 -4.20
CA ASP A 762 41.93 38.46 -3.18
C ASP A 762 42.94 39.55 -2.88
N GLY A 763 43.71 39.98 -3.90
CA GLY A 763 44.70 41.09 -3.80
C GLY A 763 46.10 40.71 -3.38
N GLN A 764 46.40 39.42 -3.15
CA GLN A 764 47.78 38.92 -3.07
C GLN A 764 48.26 38.63 -4.51
N ALA A 765 49.54 38.68 -4.79
CA ALA A 765 50.17 38.60 -6.12
C ALA A 765 49.98 37.23 -6.85
N ILE A 766 48.84 36.61 -6.72
CA ILE A 766 48.45 35.41 -7.46
C ILE A 766 47.69 35.84 -8.71
N VAL A 767 48.11 35.41 -9.86
CA VAL A 767 47.43 35.66 -11.13
C VAL A 767 46.03 35.10 -11.08
N GLY A 768 45.01 35.90 -11.35
CA GLY A 768 43.60 35.42 -11.46
C GLY A 768 43.50 34.25 -12.47
N GLY A 769 42.65 33.27 -12.20
CA GLY A 769 42.46 32.16 -13.11
C GLY A 769 41.92 32.54 -14.47
N ARG A 770 42.20 31.75 -15.49
CA ARG A 770 41.62 31.96 -16.85
C ARG A 770 40.18 31.50 -16.84
N GLY A 771 39.33 32.18 -17.60
CA GLY A 771 38.02 31.67 -17.99
C GLY A 771 38.19 30.31 -18.70
N GLY A 772 37.17 29.47 -18.61
CA GLY A 772 37.17 28.17 -19.31
C GLY A 772 36.97 28.35 -20.81
N ASP A 773 37.32 27.35 -21.58
CA ASP A 773 37.07 27.32 -23.01
C ASP A 773 35.59 26.97 -23.28
N GLY A 774 34.95 27.57 -24.29
CA GLY A 774 33.59 27.27 -24.74
C GLY A 774 33.65 26.77 -26.18
N TYR A 775 33.03 25.64 -26.45
CA TYR A 775 32.91 25.04 -27.79
C TYR A 775 31.46 24.83 -28.10
N GLY A 776 30.93 25.46 -29.18
CA GLY A 776 29.57 25.21 -29.69
C GLY A 776 29.47 23.74 -30.14
N GLY A 777 28.28 23.18 -29.98
CA GLY A 777 27.96 21.84 -30.48
C GLY A 777 27.40 21.87 -31.91
N GLU A 778 26.87 20.74 -32.32
CA GLU A 778 26.22 20.60 -33.61
C GLU A 778 24.72 20.95 -33.45
N PHE A 779 24.21 21.75 -34.36
CA PHE A 779 22.77 21.98 -34.54
C PHE A 779 22.37 21.70 -35.97
N THR A 780 21.23 21.03 -36.15
CA THR A 780 20.69 20.73 -37.48
C THR A 780 19.28 21.28 -37.59
N LEU A 781 19.12 22.30 -38.38
CA LEU A 781 17.83 22.65 -39.01
C LEU A 781 17.91 22.12 -40.43
N PRO A 782 16.98 21.27 -40.88
CA PRO A 782 17.03 20.78 -42.25
C PRO A 782 16.93 21.97 -43.20
N ASN A 783 17.84 22.04 -44.13
CA ASN A 783 17.74 22.95 -45.26
C ASN A 783 16.49 22.62 -46.07
N GLN A 784 15.88 23.64 -46.62
CA GLN A 784 14.70 23.62 -47.51
C GLN A 784 14.66 22.32 -48.34
N ALA A 785 13.43 21.80 -48.45
CA ALA A 785 13.10 20.56 -49.15
C ALA A 785 14.10 20.20 -50.25
N ASP A 786 14.94 19.21 -50.02
CA ASP A 786 15.67 18.53 -51.07
C ASP A 786 14.59 17.79 -51.91
N PRO A 787 14.39 18.11 -53.17
CA PRO A 787 13.39 17.46 -54.00
C PRO A 787 13.63 15.94 -54.18
N ALA A 788 14.77 15.41 -53.72
CA ALA A 788 15.08 14.01 -53.65
C ALA A 788 14.51 13.29 -52.41
N PHE A 789 14.07 14.00 -51.35
CA PHE A 789 13.50 13.45 -50.11
C PHE A 789 12.18 14.15 -49.81
N ASN A 790 11.11 13.37 -49.60
CA ASN A 790 9.82 13.89 -49.14
C ASN A 790 9.89 14.31 -47.64
N SER A 791 10.72 15.27 -47.33
CA SER A 791 10.93 15.77 -45.96
C SER A 791 11.01 17.30 -45.97
N GLY A 792 10.46 17.93 -44.95
CA GLY A 792 10.51 19.37 -44.73
C GLY A 792 10.12 19.77 -43.34
N VAL A 793 10.70 20.89 -42.86
CA VAL A 793 10.20 21.62 -41.69
C VAL A 793 9.35 22.78 -42.22
N PHE A 794 8.10 22.86 -41.78
CA PHE A 794 7.19 23.95 -42.06
C PHE A 794 7.10 24.82 -40.79
N ILE A 795 7.59 26.06 -40.87
CA ILE A 795 7.56 27.09 -39.81
C ILE A 795 6.45 28.05 -40.14
#